data_6ae04e60a4f8587bcdd5d668ddf6462f
#
_entry.id   6ae04e60a4f8587bcdd5d668ddf6462f
#
_cell.length_a   1.000
_cell.length_b   1.000
_cell.length_c   1.000
_cell.angle_alpha   90.00
_cell.angle_beta   90.00
_cell.angle_gamma   90.00
#
_symmetry.space_group_name_H-M   'P 1'
#
loop_
_entity.id
_entity.type
_entity.pdbx_description
1 polymer ?
#
loop_
_entity_poly.entity_id
_entity_poly.type
_entity_poly.pdbx_seq_one_letter_code
_entity_poly.pdbx_strand_id
1 'polypeptide(L)'
;MAVLLYLMKIIPNQSHMKSRIFSILSSFLLVAFLVTSCSQQEQTEFSVDYEKFTLDNGLEVIFHKDDSDPVTAVALTFHVGSAREIEGRTGFAHLFEHLLFLESENLGKGGLDEMSSRIGGSGANGSTSRDRTNYFQTVPNDALEKMIWAEADKLGYFINTVTEAVLAKEKQVVKNEKRQGVDNQPYGHASYVVDKNLYPEGHPYSWQVIGSLEDLQNATLQDVKDFYNRWYVPNNATLVIAGDFDSEQAKEWIHKYFDEIPRGEEIEPLADQPASLDESKKLYYEDNFARLPELRMVWPGVDLYHEDAYALDILTQLLSDGKKAPLYQVLVEDEELTSNVFMRNGNSEIAGEISLITRAYPGTDLNEVESAVNEAFSRFEEEGFTDEDLNRIKAGIETNFYNGLSSVLGKAFQLAQYNIFANDPGYINEDIQKTLAVTKDDVMRVYGQYIKGKPFVATSFVPRGQTDLILEESNEAEVEEEQIVAEGRGEQFELPEETEYESTPSSFDRSEEPPYGDTPVPAIPEVWETELANGMNVFGIESYELPLVEFEITLEGGLMLEDPSNVGVSNLMADLMTKGTANKTPEELEEAIELLGANINVYAGRQSITIRGNSLARNYEETLALVEEIMLEPRWDEREFELSKQSTLSQIAQQSANPNSIASNTFNKLLYGEDHILSYNPIGTTNTVENITLEDLKDYYNTNFSPSVADMHIVGAIDENEVIASLSPLEEKWENKAVEIPEFDMPDAPESSTVYFYDVPDAKQSVLRFGYLAMPETHPDFYKATIMNYKLGGGGFASRLTQELREGKGYTYGIRSGFSGSDIAGPFSISSGVRTNVTYESAALVKQILEEYPETFTDEDLNNTKSYLIKSSARQFETSGSKLNMLSNISSYGWEPDYVRDRQETVQTITKDEVQELARTYADPNRMIWLVVGDAKTQMDRLEQLGFGEPVLVNEYFKEGE
;
A
#
# COMPACT_ATOMS: atom_id res chain seq x y z
N MET A 1 -36.82 44.40 -27.02
CA MET A 1 -37.93 45.18 -26.48
C MET A 1 -38.32 46.33 -27.39
N ALA A 2 -37.41 47.21 -27.88
CA ALA A 2 -37.72 48.34 -28.79
C ALA A 2 -38.32 47.93 -30.13
N VAL A 3 -37.87 46.85 -30.76
CA VAL A 3 -38.39 46.31 -32.03
C VAL A 3 -39.79 45.68 -31.86
N LEU A 4 -40.05 45.06 -30.70
CA LEU A 4 -41.35 44.49 -30.37
C LEU A 4 -42.41 45.58 -30.19
N LEU A 5 -42.09 46.70 -29.58
CA LEU A 5 -42.94 47.86 -29.40
C LEU A 5 -43.23 48.58 -30.75
N TYR A 6 -42.33 48.51 -31.71
CA TYR A 6 -42.52 49.02 -33.04
C TYR A 6 -43.44 48.17 -33.90
N LEU A 7 -43.31 46.85 -33.83
CA LEU A 7 -44.18 45.90 -34.54
C LEU A 7 -45.65 45.88 -34.01
N MET A 8 -45.87 46.19 -32.75
CA MET A 8 -47.22 46.27 -32.16
C MET A 8 -48.00 47.49 -32.62
N LYS A 9 -47.36 48.54 -33.21
CA LYS A 9 -48.02 49.73 -33.70
C LYS A 9 -48.50 49.58 -35.17
N ILE A 10 -48.15 48.59 -35.92
CA ILE A 10 -48.43 48.42 -37.34
C ILE A 10 -49.57 47.44 -37.65
N ILE A 11 -50.08 46.69 -36.66
CA ILE A 11 -51.07 45.63 -36.85
C ILE A 11 -52.46 46.17 -36.49
N PRO A 12 -53.49 46.06 -37.45
CA PRO A 12 -54.83 46.51 -37.13
C PRO A 12 -55.53 45.70 -36.03
N ASN A 13 -56.39 46.36 -35.32
CA ASN A 13 -57.04 45.97 -34.09
C ASN A 13 -58.03 44.77 -34.26
N GLN A 14 -57.58 43.55 -34.42
CA GLN A 14 -58.38 42.36 -34.30
C GLN A 14 -57.93 41.59 -33.05
N SER A 15 -58.79 41.51 -32.03
CA SER A 15 -58.47 40.96 -30.69
C SER A 15 -58.00 39.51 -30.65
N HIS A 16 -58.49 38.68 -31.59
CA HIS A 16 -58.13 37.23 -31.68
C HIS A 16 -56.77 36.97 -32.31
N MET A 17 -56.26 37.88 -33.15
CA MET A 17 -54.94 37.69 -33.78
C MET A 17 -53.77 38.14 -32.84
N LYS A 18 -54.01 39.16 -32.02
CA LYS A 18 -53.07 39.57 -30.97
C LYS A 18 -52.92 38.54 -29.87
N SER A 19 -53.97 37.83 -29.47
CA SER A 19 -53.94 36.75 -28.47
C SER A 19 -53.18 35.54 -29.01
N ARG A 20 -53.32 35.16 -30.25
CA ARG A 20 -52.56 34.04 -30.85
C ARG A 20 -51.06 34.36 -31.06
N ILE A 21 -50.73 35.57 -31.45
CA ILE A 21 -49.34 36.02 -31.59
C ILE A 21 -48.68 36.10 -30.18
N PHE A 22 -49.40 36.53 -29.16
CA PHE A 22 -48.92 36.58 -27.78
C PHE A 22 -48.70 35.15 -27.24
N SER A 23 -49.59 34.21 -27.48
CA SER A 23 -49.43 32.79 -27.13
C SER A 23 -48.28 32.12 -27.83
N ILE A 24 -48.07 32.39 -29.14
CA ILE A 24 -46.95 31.82 -29.93
C ILE A 24 -45.62 32.44 -29.46
N LEU A 25 -45.56 33.76 -29.19
CA LEU A 25 -44.34 34.41 -28.66
C LEU A 25 -44.06 34.01 -27.22
N SER A 26 -45.10 33.82 -26.40
CA SER A 26 -44.90 33.28 -25.01
C SER A 26 -44.42 31.84 -25.03
N SER A 27 -44.94 31.02 -25.95
CA SER A 27 -44.43 29.65 -26.14
C SER A 27 -43.02 29.60 -26.70
N PHE A 28 -42.63 30.50 -27.59
CA PHE A 28 -41.25 30.62 -28.09
C PHE A 28 -40.28 31.17 -27.02
N LEU A 29 -40.72 32.10 -26.16
CA LEU A 29 -39.92 32.58 -25.00
C LEU A 29 -39.80 31.50 -23.91
N LEU A 30 -40.85 30.69 -23.68
CA LEU A 30 -40.77 29.57 -22.78
C LEU A 30 -39.84 28.44 -23.28
N VAL A 31 -39.89 28.14 -24.57
CA VAL A 31 -38.97 27.18 -25.22
C VAL A 31 -37.56 27.74 -25.28
N ALA A 32 -37.35 29.05 -25.51
CA ALA A 32 -36.03 29.67 -25.41
C ALA A 32 -35.50 29.72 -24.00
N PHE A 33 -36.36 29.84 -22.97
CA PHE A 33 -35.94 29.71 -21.54
C PHE A 33 -35.68 28.27 -21.14
N LEU A 34 -36.35 27.28 -21.71
CA LEU A 34 -36.09 25.87 -21.51
C LEU A 34 -34.81 25.38 -22.23
N VAL A 35 -34.44 26.01 -23.34
CA VAL A 35 -33.20 25.70 -24.07
C VAL A 35 -31.99 26.43 -23.48
N THR A 36 -32.18 27.56 -22.75
CA THR A 36 -31.12 28.25 -22.00
C THR A 36 -31.01 27.81 -20.54
N SER A 37 -31.86 26.86 -20.10
CA SER A 37 -31.79 26.24 -18.78
C SER A 37 -31.13 24.84 -18.79
N CYS A 38 -30.56 24.41 -19.90
CA CYS A 38 -29.39 23.58 -19.88
C CYS A 38 -28.23 24.53 -19.52
N SER A 39 -28.03 24.81 -18.25
CA SER A 39 -26.73 25.19 -17.75
C SER A 39 -25.83 23.99 -18.13
N GLN A 40 -24.95 24.14 -19.11
CA GLN A 40 -23.65 23.58 -18.93
C GLN A 40 -23.21 24.10 -17.54
N GLN A 41 -23.29 23.27 -16.51
CA GLN A 41 -22.30 23.36 -15.48
C GLN A 41 -20.99 23.38 -16.26
N GLU A 42 -20.29 24.50 -16.29
CA GLU A 42 -18.88 24.50 -16.54
C GLU A 42 -18.37 23.46 -15.52
N GLN A 43 -18.04 22.28 -16.00
CA GLN A 43 -17.14 21.42 -15.27
C GLN A 43 -15.94 22.33 -15.05
N THR A 44 -15.77 22.83 -13.84
CA THR A 44 -14.54 23.44 -13.42
C THR A 44 -13.51 22.37 -13.64
N GLU A 45 -12.68 22.56 -14.66
CA GLU A 45 -11.59 21.66 -14.99
C GLU A 45 -10.79 21.52 -13.69
N PHE A 46 -10.74 20.32 -13.15
CA PHE A 46 -10.02 20.06 -11.89
C PHE A 46 -8.56 20.45 -12.12
N SER A 47 -8.00 21.27 -11.27
CA SER A 47 -6.61 21.69 -11.33
C SER A 47 -5.99 21.65 -9.95
N VAL A 48 -4.77 21.19 -9.86
CA VAL A 48 -3.95 21.30 -8.65
C VAL A 48 -3.23 22.63 -8.70
N ASP A 49 -3.73 23.61 -7.94
CA ASP A 49 -3.11 24.93 -7.86
C ASP A 49 -1.82 24.86 -7.04
N TYR A 50 -0.79 25.57 -7.48
CA TYR A 50 0.48 25.62 -6.77
C TYR A 50 1.15 27.01 -6.90
N GLU A 51 2.03 27.29 -5.93
CA GLU A 51 2.97 28.41 -5.99
C GLU A 51 4.40 27.86 -5.96
N LYS A 52 5.25 28.24 -6.92
CA LYS A 52 6.65 27.83 -6.97
C LYS A 52 7.58 29.05 -6.84
N PHE A 53 8.63 28.93 -6.00
CA PHE A 53 9.74 29.87 -5.92
C PHE A 53 11.07 29.16 -5.65
N THR A 54 12.18 29.85 -5.85
CA THR A 54 13.52 29.27 -5.67
C THR A 54 14.33 30.17 -4.74
N LEU A 55 15.00 29.58 -3.74
CA LEU A 55 15.92 30.28 -2.87
C LEU A 55 17.24 30.61 -3.57
N ASP A 56 18.01 31.58 -3.05
CA ASP A 56 19.31 31.96 -3.61
C ASP A 56 20.33 30.80 -3.66
N ASN A 57 20.20 29.83 -2.75
CA ASN A 57 21.03 28.62 -2.74
C ASN A 57 20.57 27.55 -3.74
N GLY A 58 19.46 27.77 -4.44
CA GLY A 58 18.94 26.90 -5.49
C GLY A 58 17.90 25.90 -5.05
N LEU A 59 17.49 25.88 -3.78
CA LEU A 59 16.36 25.04 -3.32
C LEU A 59 15.08 25.49 -4.03
N GLU A 60 14.41 24.58 -4.71
CA GLU A 60 13.09 24.80 -5.28
C GLU A 60 12.02 24.51 -4.24
N VAL A 61 11.06 25.41 -4.09
CA VAL A 61 9.96 25.29 -3.12
C VAL A 61 8.64 25.36 -3.85
N ILE A 62 7.74 24.47 -3.52
CA ILE A 62 6.39 24.40 -4.08
C ILE A 62 5.38 24.38 -2.93
N PHE A 63 4.39 25.24 -3.00
CA PHE A 63 3.25 25.30 -2.10
C PHE A 63 1.99 24.86 -2.81
N HIS A 64 1.25 23.96 -2.18
CA HIS A 64 -0.13 23.64 -2.53
C HIS A 64 -1.00 23.87 -1.31
N LYS A 65 -1.91 24.83 -1.38
CA LYS A 65 -2.78 25.16 -0.26
C LYS A 65 -4.07 24.35 -0.34
N ASP A 66 -4.36 23.63 0.74
CA ASP A 66 -5.55 22.84 0.92
C ASP A 66 -5.97 22.90 2.40
N ASP A 67 -7.09 23.55 2.68
CA ASP A 67 -7.58 23.82 4.03
C ASP A 67 -8.76 22.89 4.43
N SER A 68 -8.95 21.79 3.71
CA SER A 68 -9.98 20.78 4.00
C SER A 68 -9.80 20.12 5.37
N ASP A 69 -8.55 19.83 5.73
CA ASP A 69 -8.16 19.22 7.01
C ASP A 69 -7.00 20.00 7.65
N PRO A 70 -6.90 20.08 9.00
CA PRO A 70 -5.86 20.85 9.67
C PRO A 70 -4.51 20.14 9.68
N VAL A 71 -4.06 19.69 8.52
CA VAL A 71 -2.83 18.93 8.31
C VAL A 71 -1.97 19.53 7.21
N THR A 72 -0.66 19.24 7.26
CA THR A 72 0.29 19.66 6.26
C THR A 72 1.26 18.53 5.94
N ALA A 73 1.42 18.20 4.68
CA ALA A 73 2.49 17.34 4.20
C ALA A 73 3.74 18.17 3.93
N VAL A 74 4.88 17.70 4.42
CA VAL A 74 6.21 18.24 4.11
C VAL A 74 6.99 17.13 3.42
N ALA A 75 7.41 17.37 2.18
CA ALA A 75 8.14 16.41 1.35
C ALA A 75 9.38 17.07 0.76
N LEU A 76 10.57 16.58 1.14
CA LEU A 76 11.85 16.98 0.59
C LEU A 76 12.37 15.88 -0.33
N THR A 77 12.43 16.17 -1.63
CA THR A 77 12.84 15.23 -2.66
C THR A 77 14.15 15.64 -3.28
N PHE A 78 15.12 14.72 -3.30
CA PHE A 78 16.41 14.90 -3.96
C PHE A 78 16.41 14.18 -5.31
N HIS A 79 16.92 14.84 -6.35
CA HIS A 79 17.14 14.25 -7.67
C HIS A 79 18.38 13.36 -7.65
N VAL A 80 18.37 12.35 -6.79
CA VAL A 80 19.40 11.33 -6.61
C VAL A 80 18.78 10.02 -6.20
N GLY A 81 19.07 8.98 -6.97
CA GLY A 81 18.73 7.59 -6.69
C GLY A 81 19.91 6.70 -7.08
N SER A 82 19.67 5.40 -7.23
CA SER A 82 20.74 4.46 -7.58
C SER A 82 21.39 4.75 -8.95
N ALA A 83 20.71 5.47 -9.85
CA ALA A 83 21.28 5.88 -11.13
C ALA A 83 22.47 6.85 -11.03
N ARG A 84 22.63 7.52 -9.89
CA ARG A 84 23.76 8.43 -9.64
C ARG A 84 24.93 7.75 -8.94
N GLU A 85 24.83 6.45 -8.69
CA GLU A 85 25.89 5.62 -8.14
C GLU A 85 26.88 5.21 -9.23
N ILE A 86 27.97 4.59 -8.81
CA ILE A 86 28.96 4.03 -9.73
C ILE A 86 29.13 2.54 -9.46
N GLU A 87 29.45 1.77 -10.50
CA GLU A 87 29.72 0.35 -10.37
C GLU A 87 30.80 0.07 -9.30
N GLY A 88 30.55 -0.92 -8.44
CA GLY A 88 31.37 -1.23 -7.27
C GLY A 88 31.14 -0.30 -6.07
N ARG A 89 30.12 0.56 -6.15
CA ARG A 89 29.65 1.48 -5.08
C ARG A 89 28.12 1.63 -5.16
N THR A 90 27.41 0.50 -5.20
CA THR A 90 25.95 0.45 -5.33
C THR A 90 25.26 0.39 -3.98
N GLY A 91 24.00 0.85 -3.88
CA GLY A 91 23.21 0.91 -2.65
C GLY A 91 23.45 2.15 -1.79
N PHE A 92 24.18 3.15 -2.27
CA PHE A 92 24.48 4.36 -1.49
C PHE A 92 23.27 5.28 -1.32
N ALA A 93 22.48 5.49 -2.38
CA ALA A 93 21.28 6.33 -2.29
C ALA A 93 20.31 5.77 -1.24
N HIS A 94 20.11 4.46 -1.23
CA HIS A 94 19.27 3.78 -0.25
C HIS A 94 19.88 3.80 1.17
N LEU A 95 21.19 3.59 1.28
CA LEU A 95 21.89 3.73 2.57
C LEU A 95 21.73 5.15 3.15
N PHE A 96 21.72 6.18 2.29
CA PHE A 96 21.47 7.56 2.71
C PHE A 96 20.04 7.79 3.16
N GLU A 97 19.06 7.14 2.54
CA GLU A 97 17.69 7.15 3.05
C GLU A 97 17.67 6.77 4.53
N HIS A 98 18.35 5.69 4.90
CA HIS A 98 18.45 5.25 6.29
C HIS A 98 19.22 6.22 7.18
N LEU A 99 20.40 6.64 6.76
CA LEU A 99 21.29 7.47 7.58
C LEU A 99 20.66 8.80 7.98
N LEU A 100 19.91 9.45 7.10
CA LEU A 100 19.30 10.76 7.35
C LEU A 100 18.17 10.75 8.41
N PHE A 101 17.73 9.58 8.85
CA PHE A 101 16.79 9.46 9.97
C PHE A 101 17.48 9.40 11.35
N LEU A 102 18.77 9.10 11.42
CA LEU A 102 19.41 8.71 12.68
C LEU A 102 19.80 9.87 13.57
N GLU A 103 20.54 10.85 13.06
CA GLU A 103 21.10 11.97 13.84
C GLU A 103 21.39 13.15 12.93
N SER A 104 21.13 14.37 13.42
CA SER A 104 21.68 15.60 12.85
C SER A 104 22.19 16.49 13.99
N GLU A 105 22.99 17.51 13.67
CA GLU A 105 23.73 18.31 14.68
C GLU A 105 22.82 18.98 15.71
N ASN A 106 21.60 19.38 15.32
CA ASN A 106 20.70 20.14 16.17
C ASN A 106 19.50 19.33 16.66
N LEU A 107 19.04 18.33 15.88
CA LEU A 107 18.06 17.36 16.36
C LEU A 107 18.65 16.39 17.39
N GLY A 108 19.94 16.08 17.24
CA GLY A 108 20.62 15.09 18.06
C GLY A 108 20.29 13.65 17.68
N LYS A 109 20.92 12.72 18.39
CA LYS A 109 20.77 11.28 18.16
C LYS A 109 19.35 10.81 18.46
N GLY A 110 18.67 10.24 17.46
CA GLY A 110 17.27 9.81 17.56
C GLY A 110 16.26 10.97 17.72
N GLY A 111 16.70 12.22 17.58
CA GLY A 111 15.88 13.40 17.85
C GLY A 111 14.71 13.54 16.88
N LEU A 112 14.84 13.08 15.64
CA LEU A 112 13.73 13.06 14.68
C LEU A 112 12.64 12.05 15.11
N ASP A 113 13.03 10.86 15.53
CA ASP A 113 12.11 9.84 16.04
C ASP A 113 11.39 10.32 17.31
N GLU A 114 12.15 10.93 18.21
CA GLU A 114 11.61 11.49 19.45
C GLU A 114 10.63 12.61 19.16
N MET A 115 10.95 13.52 18.24
CA MET A 115 10.03 14.56 17.79
C MET A 115 8.78 13.95 17.13
N SER A 116 8.95 13.01 16.20
CA SER A 116 7.83 12.32 15.51
C SER A 116 6.90 11.60 16.48
N SER A 117 7.45 11.09 17.60
CA SER A 117 6.66 10.40 18.62
C SER A 117 5.70 11.29 19.40
N ARG A 118 5.77 12.60 19.27
CA ARG A 118 4.95 13.55 20.06
C ARG A 118 4.26 14.63 19.22
N ILE A 119 4.61 14.79 17.94
CA ILE A 119 3.98 15.83 17.10
C ILE A 119 2.65 15.37 16.47
N GLY A 120 2.31 14.10 16.55
CA GLY A 120 1.06 13.56 15.97
C GLY A 120 1.12 13.34 14.45
N GLY A 121 2.29 13.38 13.84
CA GLY A 121 2.48 13.13 12.42
C GLY A 121 2.31 11.67 12.01
N SER A 122 2.38 11.39 10.70
CA SER A 122 2.32 10.03 10.13
C SER A 122 3.52 9.13 10.48
N GLY A 123 4.53 9.69 11.13
CA GLY A 123 5.88 9.15 11.23
C GLY A 123 6.75 9.63 10.07
N ALA A 124 8.00 9.97 10.37
CA ALA A 124 8.98 10.29 9.33
C ALA A 124 9.23 9.05 8.47
N ASN A 125 9.24 9.21 7.15
CA ASN A 125 9.46 8.13 6.20
C ASN A 125 10.25 8.63 4.99
N GLY A 126 10.80 7.70 4.22
CA GLY A 126 11.52 7.95 2.98
C GLY A 126 11.30 6.85 1.96
N SER A 127 11.71 7.11 0.75
CA SER A 127 11.80 6.08 -0.28
C SER A 127 12.87 6.44 -1.31
N THR A 128 13.54 5.42 -1.80
CA THR A 128 14.56 5.54 -2.85
C THR A 128 14.14 4.77 -4.09
N SER A 129 14.28 5.40 -5.25
CA SER A 129 14.13 4.77 -6.56
C SER A 129 15.46 4.81 -7.34
N ARG A 130 15.41 4.41 -8.60
CA ARG A 130 16.54 4.59 -9.51
C ARG A 130 16.96 6.04 -9.66
N ASP A 131 15.99 7.00 -9.59
CA ASP A 131 16.20 8.37 -10.02
C ASP A 131 16.04 9.43 -8.91
N ARG A 132 15.37 9.09 -7.79
CA ARG A 132 15.11 10.03 -6.70
C ARG A 132 15.15 9.37 -5.33
N THR A 133 15.44 10.18 -4.30
CA THR A 133 15.24 9.84 -2.89
C THR A 133 14.40 10.93 -2.25
N ASN A 134 13.34 10.58 -1.53
CA ASN A 134 12.49 11.54 -0.83
C ASN A 134 12.36 11.23 0.65
N TYR A 135 12.09 12.28 1.42
CA TYR A 135 11.82 12.26 2.86
C TYR A 135 10.54 13.02 3.09
N PHE A 136 9.63 12.47 3.87
CA PHE A 136 8.31 13.06 4.01
C PHE A 136 7.63 12.72 5.32
N GLN A 137 6.73 13.60 5.73
CA GLN A 137 5.82 13.39 6.84
C GLN A 137 4.58 14.27 6.66
N THR A 138 3.39 13.73 6.94
CA THR A 138 2.18 14.52 7.15
C THR A 138 2.04 14.81 8.64
N VAL A 139 1.89 16.07 9.00
CA VAL A 139 1.82 16.51 10.40
C VAL A 139 0.57 17.40 10.61
N PRO A 140 0.05 17.50 11.82
CA PRO A 140 -0.86 18.58 12.19
C PRO A 140 -0.24 19.94 11.86
N ASN A 141 -1.04 20.89 11.40
CA ASN A 141 -0.54 22.19 10.92
C ASN A 141 0.21 23.02 11.99
N ASP A 142 -0.04 22.78 13.27
CA ASP A 142 0.69 23.41 14.40
C ASP A 142 2.16 22.94 14.52
N ALA A 143 2.53 21.86 13.84
CA ALA A 143 3.90 21.32 13.85
C ALA A 143 4.71 21.69 12.58
N LEU A 144 4.16 22.46 11.66
CA LEU A 144 4.81 22.77 10.37
C LEU A 144 6.19 23.43 10.54
N GLU A 145 6.34 24.43 11.42
CA GLU A 145 7.66 25.07 11.64
C GLU A 145 8.70 24.07 12.12
N LYS A 146 8.30 23.11 12.98
CA LYS A 146 9.20 22.05 13.48
C LYS A 146 9.68 21.16 12.33
N MET A 147 8.79 20.80 11.40
CA MET A 147 9.15 19.97 10.25
C MET A 147 10.07 20.70 9.28
N ILE A 148 9.79 21.98 8.97
CA ILE A 148 10.67 22.81 8.13
C ILE A 148 12.07 22.91 8.76
N TRP A 149 12.13 23.12 10.07
CA TRP A 149 13.40 23.15 10.82
C TRP A 149 14.13 21.79 10.74
N ALA A 150 13.43 20.68 10.97
CA ALA A 150 14.01 19.35 10.93
C ALA A 150 14.53 18.97 9.53
N GLU A 151 13.76 19.25 8.47
CA GLU A 151 14.22 18.99 7.10
C GLU A 151 15.42 19.86 6.72
N ALA A 152 15.47 21.11 7.18
CA ALA A 152 16.65 21.96 6.97
C ALA A 152 17.86 21.43 7.74
N ASP A 153 17.68 20.87 8.94
CA ASP A 153 18.77 20.30 9.73
C ASP A 153 19.33 19.03 9.06
N LYS A 154 18.46 18.18 8.56
CA LYS A 154 18.87 17.00 7.76
C LYS A 154 19.64 17.41 6.50
N LEU A 155 19.22 18.46 5.81
CA LEU A 155 19.91 18.90 4.58
C LEU A 155 21.25 19.57 4.84
N GLY A 156 21.39 20.38 5.89
CA GLY A 156 22.56 21.24 6.08
C GLY A 156 23.51 20.84 7.21
N TYR A 157 23.05 20.00 8.15
CA TYR A 157 23.71 19.78 9.45
C TYR A 157 23.76 18.30 9.83
N PHE A 158 23.82 17.40 8.85
CA PHE A 158 23.77 15.97 9.06
C PHE A 158 25.14 15.28 9.00
N ILE A 159 25.94 15.54 7.96
CA ILE A 159 27.05 14.65 7.57
C ILE A 159 28.14 14.49 8.63
N ASN A 160 28.31 15.50 9.50
CA ASN A 160 29.32 15.45 10.57
C ASN A 160 28.95 14.47 11.69
N THR A 161 27.68 14.09 11.82
CA THR A 161 27.22 13.13 12.84
C THR A 161 27.47 11.66 12.45
N VAL A 162 27.73 11.38 11.16
CA VAL A 162 27.97 10.01 10.68
C VAL A 162 29.37 9.55 11.05
N THR A 163 29.45 8.52 11.89
CA THR A 163 30.71 7.87 12.32
C THR A 163 30.89 6.49 11.68
N GLU A 164 32.10 5.93 11.76
CA GLU A 164 32.36 4.54 11.34
C GLU A 164 31.46 3.51 12.04
N ALA A 165 31.15 3.73 13.32
CA ALA A 165 30.29 2.82 14.10
C ALA A 165 28.83 2.91 13.65
N VAL A 166 28.30 4.12 13.41
CA VAL A 166 26.97 4.35 12.88
C VAL A 166 26.84 3.72 11.51
N LEU A 167 27.81 3.98 10.62
CA LEU A 167 27.82 3.41 9.28
C LEU A 167 27.88 1.87 9.30
N ALA A 168 28.72 1.28 10.15
CA ALA A 168 28.82 -0.17 10.26
C ALA A 168 27.50 -0.82 10.73
N LYS A 169 26.81 -0.20 11.69
CA LYS A 169 25.48 -0.65 12.15
C LYS A 169 24.46 -0.55 11.02
N GLU A 170 24.37 0.61 10.33
CA GLU A 170 23.33 0.84 9.34
C GLU A 170 23.47 -0.06 8.13
N LYS A 171 24.71 -0.38 7.71
CA LYS A 171 24.96 -1.43 6.73
C LYS A 171 24.31 -2.77 7.10
N GLN A 172 24.26 -3.13 8.40
CA GLN A 172 23.58 -4.37 8.81
C GLN A 172 22.06 -4.25 8.72
N VAL A 173 21.50 -3.07 8.99
CA VAL A 173 20.06 -2.83 8.82
C VAL A 173 19.66 -2.98 7.35
N VAL A 174 20.36 -2.34 6.42
CA VAL A 174 20.12 -2.46 4.97
C VAL A 174 20.31 -3.92 4.50
N LYS A 175 21.33 -4.63 5.01
CA LYS A 175 21.48 -6.06 4.70
C LYS A 175 20.34 -6.91 5.24
N ASN A 176 19.77 -6.59 6.41
CA ASN A 176 18.59 -7.28 6.93
C ASN A 176 17.37 -7.04 6.05
N GLU A 177 17.20 -5.83 5.56
CA GLU A 177 16.15 -5.50 4.62
C GLU A 177 16.28 -6.29 3.31
N LYS A 178 17.48 -6.33 2.71
CA LYS A 178 17.73 -7.16 1.53
C LYS A 178 17.39 -8.64 1.77
N ARG A 179 17.77 -9.19 2.94
CA ARG A 179 17.39 -10.57 3.31
C ARG A 179 15.89 -10.75 3.38
N GLN A 180 15.19 -9.78 3.98
CA GLN A 180 13.73 -9.83 4.14
C GLN A 180 12.98 -9.62 2.83
N GLY A 181 13.41 -8.67 2.01
CA GLY A 181 12.71 -8.26 0.80
C GLY A 181 13.13 -9.03 -0.46
N VAL A 182 14.34 -9.65 -0.46
CA VAL A 182 14.91 -10.33 -1.62
C VAL A 182 15.27 -11.79 -1.30
N ASP A 183 16.24 -12.01 -0.41
CA ASP A 183 16.87 -13.33 -0.27
C ASP A 183 15.97 -14.41 0.35
N ASN A 184 14.94 -14.01 1.13
CA ASN A 184 13.94 -14.89 1.76
C ASN A 184 12.56 -14.84 1.08
N GLN A 185 12.47 -14.27 -0.12
CA GLN A 185 11.22 -14.19 -0.86
C GLN A 185 11.25 -15.09 -2.10
N PRO A 186 10.15 -15.76 -2.43
CA PRO A 186 10.01 -16.39 -3.74
C PRO A 186 10.23 -15.37 -4.85
N TYR A 187 10.99 -15.72 -5.86
CA TYR A 187 11.29 -14.86 -7.04
C TYR A 187 12.04 -13.57 -6.71
N GLY A 188 12.59 -13.42 -5.50
CA GLY A 188 13.21 -12.17 -5.05
C GLY A 188 14.38 -11.68 -5.90
N HIS A 189 15.09 -12.57 -6.56
CA HIS A 189 16.23 -12.24 -7.45
C HIS A 189 15.83 -11.96 -8.90
N ALA A 190 14.55 -12.07 -9.28
CA ALA A 190 14.14 -12.00 -10.69
C ALA A 190 14.45 -10.63 -11.32
N SER A 191 14.18 -9.52 -10.61
CA SER A 191 14.50 -8.18 -11.11
C SER A 191 16.01 -7.96 -11.28
N TYR A 192 16.83 -8.48 -10.35
CA TYR A 192 18.29 -8.41 -10.49
C TYR A 192 18.80 -9.12 -11.76
N VAL A 193 18.27 -10.32 -12.03
CA VAL A 193 18.67 -11.09 -13.22
C VAL A 193 18.22 -10.36 -14.49
N VAL A 194 17.03 -9.76 -14.49
CA VAL A 194 16.53 -8.98 -15.63
C VAL A 194 17.42 -7.75 -15.86
N ASP A 195 17.62 -6.91 -14.86
CA ASP A 195 18.34 -5.64 -15.00
C ASP A 195 19.76 -5.85 -15.50
N LYS A 196 20.45 -6.83 -14.94
CA LYS A 196 21.83 -7.16 -15.32
C LYS A 196 21.97 -7.67 -16.76
N ASN A 197 20.88 -8.13 -17.36
CA ASN A 197 20.88 -8.68 -18.72
C ASN A 197 20.19 -7.77 -19.74
N LEU A 198 19.27 -6.91 -19.31
CA LEU A 198 18.58 -5.92 -20.14
C LEU A 198 19.50 -4.74 -20.44
N TYR A 199 20.17 -4.23 -19.41
CA TYR A 199 21.06 -3.08 -19.52
C TYR A 199 22.51 -3.52 -19.75
N PRO A 200 23.29 -2.76 -20.54
CA PRO A 200 24.72 -3.06 -20.75
C PRO A 200 25.53 -2.82 -19.46
N GLU A 201 26.69 -3.46 -19.35
CA GLU A 201 27.63 -3.24 -18.24
C GLU A 201 27.96 -1.75 -18.07
N GLY A 202 27.89 -1.26 -16.83
CA GLY A 202 28.09 0.16 -16.48
C GLY A 202 26.90 1.07 -16.73
N HIS A 203 25.76 0.55 -17.23
CA HIS A 203 24.53 1.33 -17.32
C HIS A 203 23.95 1.56 -15.92
N PRO A 204 23.47 2.78 -15.58
CA PRO A 204 22.97 3.10 -14.24
C PRO A 204 21.83 2.22 -13.73
N TYR A 205 21.08 1.58 -14.61
CA TYR A 205 19.99 0.68 -14.26
C TYR A 205 20.34 -0.80 -14.26
N SER A 206 21.64 -1.13 -14.44
CA SER A 206 22.10 -2.54 -14.41
C SER A 206 22.30 -3.10 -13.01
N TRP A 207 22.12 -2.29 -11.95
CA TRP A 207 22.16 -2.69 -10.55
C TRP A 207 20.89 -2.30 -9.79
N GLN A 208 20.68 -2.96 -8.67
CA GLN A 208 19.48 -2.75 -7.84
C GLN A 208 19.63 -1.55 -6.91
N VAL A 209 18.51 -0.89 -6.58
CA VAL A 209 18.46 0.23 -5.62
C VAL A 209 19.02 -0.17 -4.25
N ILE A 210 18.72 -1.39 -3.78
CA ILE A 210 19.24 -1.92 -2.51
C ILE A 210 20.77 -2.14 -2.52
N GLY A 211 21.39 -2.17 -3.69
CA GLY A 211 22.81 -2.41 -3.89
C GLY A 211 23.25 -3.86 -3.71
N SER A 212 24.53 -4.13 -4.01
CA SER A 212 25.13 -5.43 -3.73
C SER A 212 25.61 -5.51 -2.28
N LEU A 213 25.60 -6.74 -1.70
CA LEU A 213 26.13 -6.96 -0.35
C LEU A 213 27.63 -6.64 -0.26
N GLU A 214 28.37 -6.88 -1.33
CA GLU A 214 29.80 -6.60 -1.40
C GLU A 214 30.08 -5.10 -1.39
N ASP A 215 29.38 -4.32 -2.21
CA ASP A 215 29.53 -2.87 -2.27
C ASP A 215 29.18 -2.20 -0.95
N LEU A 216 28.06 -2.59 -0.35
CA LEU A 216 27.67 -2.13 0.98
C LEU A 216 28.72 -2.48 2.04
N GLN A 217 29.30 -3.70 2.00
CA GLN A 217 30.34 -4.09 2.94
C GLN A 217 31.59 -3.23 2.79
N ASN A 218 32.00 -2.96 1.54
CA ASN A 218 33.21 -2.22 1.20
C ASN A 218 33.05 -0.70 1.27
N ALA A 219 31.84 -0.16 1.42
CA ALA A 219 31.60 1.26 1.56
C ALA A 219 32.35 1.86 2.75
N THR A 220 33.06 2.96 2.54
CA THR A 220 33.81 3.68 3.58
C THR A 220 33.09 4.95 4.00
N LEU A 221 33.44 5.49 5.17
CA LEU A 221 32.89 6.78 5.62
C LEU A 221 33.24 7.92 4.65
N GLN A 222 34.38 7.85 3.95
CA GLN A 222 34.75 8.85 2.96
C GLN A 222 33.84 8.77 1.73
N ASP A 223 33.56 7.56 1.24
CA ASP A 223 32.61 7.37 0.12
C ASP A 223 31.23 7.96 0.45
N VAL A 224 30.77 7.74 1.70
CA VAL A 224 29.51 8.31 2.21
C VAL A 224 29.56 9.84 2.21
N LYS A 225 30.62 10.46 2.71
CA LYS A 225 30.79 11.92 2.72
C LYS A 225 30.85 12.51 1.33
N ASP A 226 31.54 11.84 0.39
CA ASP A 226 31.66 12.31 -0.98
C ASP A 226 30.31 12.27 -1.71
N PHE A 227 29.52 11.20 -1.48
CA PHE A 227 28.18 11.06 -2.04
C PHE A 227 27.22 12.14 -1.51
N TYR A 228 27.21 12.37 -0.20
CA TYR A 228 26.39 13.41 0.40
C TYR A 228 26.72 14.79 -0.15
N ASN A 229 27.99 15.19 -0.09
CA ASN A 229 28.43 16.53 -0.54
C ASN A 229 28.14 16.76 -2.03
N ARG A 230 28.03 15.71 -2.82
CA ARG A 230 27.73 15.83 -4.25
C ARG A 230 26.24 15.93 -4.53
N TRP A 231 25.41 15.16 -3.82
CA TRP A 231 24.02 14.96 -4.22
C TRP A 231 22.99 15.55 -3.28
N TYR A 232 23.28 15.62 -1.97
CA TYR A 232 22.35 16.13 -0.95
C TYR A 232 22.59 17.62 -0.71
N VAL A 233 22.28 18.41 -1.71
CA VAL A 233 22.52 19.86 -1.75
C VAL A 233 21.25 20.61 -2.17
N PRO A 234 21.05 21.88 -1.74
CA PRO A 234 19.82 22.63 -2.00
C PRO A 234 19.43 22.69 -3.48
N ASN A 235 20.41 22.91 -4.38
CA ASN A 235 20.16 22.99 -5.82
C ASN A 235 19.94 21.64 -6.51
N ASN A 236 19.79 20.57 -5.75
CA ASN A 236 19.37 19.24 -6.20
C ASN A 236 18.12 18.79 -5.45
N ALA A 237 17.42 19.68 -4.77
CA ALA A 237 16.29 19.36 -3.92
C ALA A 237 15.05 20.18 -4.28
N THR A 238 13.90 19.55 -4.14
CA THR A 238 12.58 20.18 -4.20
C THR A 238 11.87 19.97 -2.87
N LEU A 239 11.50 21.05 -2.20
CA LEU A 239 10.69 21.03 -1.00
C LEU A 239 9.24 21.34 -1.37
N VAL A 240 8.33 20.41 -1.10
CA VAL A 240 6.89 20.63 -1.26
C VAL A 240 6.21 20.71 0.08
N ILE A 241 5.39 21.73 0.27
CA ILE A 241 4.48 21.87 1.42
C ILE A 241 3.05 21.92 0.86
N ALA A 242 2.24 20.93 1.27
CA ALA A 242 0.85 20.82 0.83
C ALA A 242 -0.08 20.68 2.03
N GLY A 243 -1.20 21.41 2.05
CA GLY A 243 -2.20 21.35 3.10
C GLY A 243 -2.57 22.70 3.69
N ASP A 244 -2.98 22.71 4.97
CA ASP A 244 -3.44 23.90 5.67
C ASP A 244 -2.29 24.66 6.33
N PHE A 245 -1.90 25.78 5.75
CA PHE A 245 -0.85 26.64 6.30
C PHE A 245 -0.96 28.10 5.79
N ASP A 246 -0.31 29.01 6.49
CA ASP A 246 -0.12 30.39 6.02
C ASP A 246 1.14 30.46 5.15
N SER A 247 0.96 30.81 3.86
CA SER A 247 2.03 30.81 2.86
C SER A 247 3.13 31.82 3.16
N GLU A 248 2.79 33.02 3.66
CA GLU A 248 3.78 34.05 3.99
C GLU A 248 4.61 33.64 5.22
N GLN A 249 3.96 33.08 6.24
CA GLN A 249 4.65 32.55 7.41
C GLN A 249 5.55 31.36 7.07
N ALA A 250 5.08 30.46 6.23
CA ALA A 250 5.89 29.31 5.80
C ALA A 250 7.13 29.78 5.00
N LYS A 251 6.98 30.79 4.13
CA LYS A 251 8.14 31.43 3.44
C LYS A 251 9.15 32.00 4.42
N GLU A 252 8.70 32.73 5.46
CA GLU A 252 9.60 33.27 6.49
C GLU A 252 10.38 32.16 7.19
N TRP A 253 9.73 31.03 7.54
CA TRP A 253 10.41 29.88 8.15
C TRP A 253 11.38 29.22 7.19
N ILE A 254 11.01 29.03 5.92
CA ILE A 254 11.90 28.43 4.92
C ILE A 254 13.15 29.30 4.73
N HIS A 255 13.00 30.60 4.58
CA HIS A 255 14.14 31.53 4.51
C HIS A 255 15.00 31.47 5.78
N LYS A 256 14.38 31.44 6.97
CA LYS A 256 15.08 31.36 8.25
C LYS A 256 15.97 30.11 8.34
N TYR A 257 15.46 28.95 7.91
CA TYR A 257 16.11 27.67 8.13
C TYR A 257 16.99 27.20 6.97
N PHE A 258 16.66 27.56 5.71
CA PHE A 258 17.37 27.05 4.54
C PHE A 258 18.35 28.03 3.89
N ASP A 259 18.19 29.36 4.03
CA ASP A 259 19.01 30.34 3.28
C ASP A 259 20.51 30.22 3.53
N GLU A 260 20.95 29.84 4.74
CA GLU A 260 22.37 29.72 5.07
C GLU A 260 23.01 28.38 4.66
N ILE A 261 22.20 27.41 4.19
CA ILE A 261 22.73 26.14 3.67
C ILE A 261 23.37 26.43 2.31
N PRO A 262 24.67 26.10 2.12
CA PRO A 262 25.39 26.50 0.93
C PRO A 262 24.87 25.73 -0.31
N ARG A 263 24.83 26.46 -1.46
CA ARG A 263 24.58 25.84 -2.77
C ARG A 263 25.69 24.83 -3.08
N GLY A 264 25.33 23.66 -3.57
CA GLY A 264 26.26 22.66 -4.08
C GLY A 264 26.83 23.00 -5.47
N GLU A 265 27.69 22.11 -5.96
CA GLU A 265 28.13 22.16 -7.34
C GLU A 265 26.97 21.95 -8.31
N GLU A 266 27.11 22.47 -9.53
CA GLU A 266 26.12 22.25 -10.59
C GLU A 266 26.02 20.75 -10.93
N ILE A 267 24.81 20.28 -11.12
CA ILE A 267 24.52 18.88 -11.42
C ILE A 267 24.06 18.79 -12.86
N GLU A 268 24.84 18.08 -13.66
CA GLU A 268 24.46 17.82 -15.05
C GLU A 268 23.38 16.73 -15.09
N PRO A 269 22.30 16.91 -15.87
CA PRO A 269 21.30 15.87 -16.07
C PRO A 269 21.95 14.64 -16.74
N LEU A 270 21.45 13.46 -16.41
CA LEU A 270 21.81 12.25 -17.16
C LEU A 270 21.21 12.35 -18.57
N ALA A 271 21.95 11.88 -19.54
CA ALA A 271 21.43 11.72 -20.90
C ALA A 271 20.56 10.47 -20.97
N ASP A 272 19.53 10.47 -21.82
CA ASP A 272 18.74 9.27 -22.11
C ASP A 272 19.66 8.14 -22.59
N GLN A 273 19.47 6.97 -22.01
CA GLN A 273 20.27 5.77 -22.29
C GLN A 273 19.32 4.57 -22.47
N PRO A 274 18.51 4.54 -23.54
CA PRO A 274 17.56 3.45 -23.73
C PRO A 274 18.30 2.12 -23.88
N ALA A 275 17.77 1.08 -23.23
CA ALA A 275 18.29 -0.26 -23.40
C ALA A 275 18.12 -0.75 -24.86
N SER A 276 19.03 -1.58 -25.33
CA SER A 276 18.92 -2.21 -26.64
C SER A 276 19.49 -3.63 -26.60
N LEU A 277 18.81 -4.55 -27.26
CA LEU A 277 19.20 -5.94 -27.37
C LEU A 277 19.40 -6.30 -28.85
N ASP A 278 20.52 -6.96 -29.20
CA ASP A 278 20.73 -7.49 -30.54
C ASP A 278 19.97 -8.81 -30.77
N GLU A 279 19.82 -9.61 -29.71
CA GLU A 279 19.09 -10.88 -29.68
C GLU A 279 18.45 -11.10 -28.32
N SER A 280 17.42 -11.96 -28.24
CA SER A 280 16.79 -12.34 -26.99
C SER A 280 17.73 -13.18 -26.14
N LYS A 281 17.69 -12.93 -24.80
CA LYS A 281 18.46 -13.67 -23.81
C LYS A 281 17.49 -14.50 -22.96
N LYS A 282 17.79 -15.78 -22.77
CA LYS A 282 17.03 -16.67 -21.90
C LYS A 282 17.89 -17.15 -20.75
N LEU A 283 17.38 -16.96 -19.53
CA LEU A 283 18.10 -17.29 -18.29
C LEU A 283 17.19 -18.10 -17.38
N TYR A 284 17.78 -18.93 -16.49
CA TYR A 284 17.01 -19.62 -15.46
C TYR A 284 17.68 -19.52 -14.10
N TYR A 285 16.87 -19.68 -13.06
CA TYR A 285 17.33 -19.77 -11.68
C TYR A 285 16.49 -20.78 -10.91
N GLU A 286 17.15 -21.65 -10.11
CA GLU A 286 16.49 -22.57 -9.18
C GLU A 286 16.27 -21.87 -7.84
N ASP A 287 15.02 -21.53 -7.56
CA ASP A 287 14.63 -20.77 -6.37
C ASP A 287 14.23 -21.69 -5.22
N ASN A 288 14.82 -21.46 -4.03
CA ASN A 288 14.53 -22.23 -2.83
C ASN A 288 13.10 -22.07 -2.31
N PHE A 289 12.52 -20.91 -2.54
CA PHE A 289 11.22 -20.52 -1.99
C PHE A 289 10.09 -20.61 -3.04
N ALA A 290 10.40 -20.65 -4.33
CA ALA A 290 9.38 -20.83 -5.35
C ALA A 290 8.69 -22.20 -5.23
N ARG A 291 7.39 -22.23 -5.50
CA ARG A 291 6.57 -23.44 -5.62
C ARG A 291 5.96 -23.57 -7.01
N LEU A 292 5.86 -22.47 -7.72
CA LEU A 292 5.36 -22.39 -9.08
C LEU A 292 6.49 -21.93 -10.00
N PRO A 293 6.55 -22.40 -11.26
CA PRO A 293 7.48 -21.83 -12.24
C PRO A 293 6.99 -20.44 -12.68
N GLU A 294 7.86 -19.42 -12.64
CA GLU A 294 7.59 -18.05 -13.12
C GLU A 294 8.31 -17.82 -14.45
N LEU A 295 7.57 -17.38 -15.46
CA LEU A 295 8.09 -16.79 -16.67
C LEU A 295 8.00 -15.27 -16.58
N ARG A 296 9.12 -14.60 -16.82
CA ARG A 296 9.16 -13.15 -17.00
C ARG A 296 9.81 -12.83 -18.33
N MET A 297 9.19 -11.99 -19.14
CA MET A 297 9.72 -11.51 -20.43
C MET A 297 9.77 -9.98 -20.40
N VAL A 298 10.93 -9.40 -20.70
CA VAL A 298 11.14 -7.96 -20.58
C VAL A 298 11.78 -7.40 -21.85
N TRP A 299 11.09 -6.43 -22.46
CA TRP A 299 11.56 -5.69 -23.63
C TRP A 299 12.10 -4.31 -23.21
N PRO A 300 13.09 -3.76 -23.96
CA PRO A 300 13.47 -2.36 -23.80
C PRO A 300 12.27 -1.42 -24.03
N GLY A 301 12.03 -0.52 -23.08
CA GLY A 301 10.99 0.51 -23.14
C GLY A 301 11.56 1.91 -23.36
N VAL A 302 10.77 2.93 -23.05
CA VAL A 302 11.09 4.36 -23.20
C VAL A 302 11.27 5.06 -21.87
N ASP A 303 11.92 6.20 -21.89
CA ASP A 303 12.09 7.09 -20.73
C ASP A 303 10.78 7.70 -20.25
N LEU A 304 10.81 8.28 -19.06
CA LEU A 304 9.67 8.92 -18.41
C LEU A 304 9.17 10.13 -19.22
N TYR A 305 7.86 10.24 -19.40
CA TYR A 305 7.17 11.28 -20.21
C TYR A 305 7.51 11.28 -21.70
N HIS A 306 8.17 10.25 -22.22
CA HIS A 306 8.31 10.05 -23.66
C HIS A 306 6.95 10.03 -24.34
N GLU A 307 6.86 10.53 -25.59
CA GLU A 307 5.58 10.60 -26.32
C GLU A 307 4.90 9.23 -26.53
N ASP A 308 5.67 8.14 -26.56
CA ASP A 308 5.18 6.76 -26.71
C ASP A 308 4.77 6.12 -25.37
N ALA A 309 5.16 6.66 -24.23
CA ALA A 309 4.87 6.08 -22.92
C ALA A 309 3.38 5.91 -22.68
N TYR A 310 2.58 6.91 -23.01
CA TYR A 310 1.12 6.91 -22.86
C TYR A 310 0.43 5.81 -23.66
N ALA A 311 0.91 5.59 -24.90
CA ALA A 311 0.36 4.53 -25.75
C ALA A 311 0.84 3.14 -25.28
N LEU A 312 2.04 3.04 -24.70
CA LEU A 312 2.54 1.80 -24.12
C LEU A 312 1.79 1.42 -22.83
N ASP A 313 1.43 2.39 -21.98
CA ASP A 313 0.62 2.16 -20.80
C ASP A 313 -0.74 1.57 -21.15
N ILE A 314 -1.37 2.09 -22.19
CA ILE A 314 -2.63 1.57 -22.70
C ILE A 314 -2.45 0.21 -23.37
N LEU A 315 -1.39 0.04 -24.17
CA LEU A 315 -1.08 -1.23 -24.84
C LEU A 315 -0.92 -2.39 -23.86
N THR A 316 -0.15 -2.18 -22.80
CA THR A 316 0.11 -3.25 -21.83
C THR A 316 -1.17 -3.70 -21.13
N GLN A 317 -2.06 -2.76 -20.79
CA GLN A 317 -3.36 -3.07 -20.23
C GLN A 317 -4.28 -3.79 -21.26
N LEU A 318 -4.33 -3.32 -22.50
CA LEU A 318 -5.09 -4.00 -23.56
C LEU A 318 -4.62 -5.44 -23.81
N LEU A 319 -3.34 -5.73 -23.60
CA LEU A 319 -2.79 -7.07 -23.79
C LEU A 319 -3.04 -8.00 -22.61
N SER A 320 -3.10 -7.48 -21.37
CA SER A 320 -3.11 -8.32 -20.16
C SER A 320 -4.30 -8.12 -19.24
N ASP A 321 -4.94 -6.93 -19.21
CA ASP A 321 -5.92 -6.61 -18.20
C ASP A 321 -7.33 -6.97 -18.63
N GLY A 322 -7.96 -7.80 -17.81
CA GLY A 322 -9.33 -8.26 -18.00
C GLY A 322 -9.48 -9.48 -18.91
N LYS A 323 -10.66 -10.05 -18.89
CA LYS A 323 -10.98 -11.31 -19.57
C LYS A 323 -10.94 -11.20 -21.10
N LYS A 324 -11.12 -10.02 -21.66
CA LYS A 324 -10.98 -9.76 -23.10
C LYS A 324 -9.53 -9.65 -23.55
N ALA A 325 -8.59 -9.46 -22.64
CA ALA A 325 -7.20 -9.32 -22.99
C ALA A 325 -6.66 -10.63 -23.60
N PRO A 326 -5.95 -10.59 -24.74
CA PRO A 326 -5.54 -11.79 -25.45
C PRO A 326 -4.61 -12.70 -24.64
N LEU A 327 -3.79 -12.14 -23.76
CA LEU A 327 -2.94 -12.93 -22.85
C LEU A 327 -3.78 -13.68 -21.84
N TYR A 328 -4.80 -13.05 -21.25
CA TYR A 328 -5.70 -13.71 -20.32
C TYR A 328 -6.47 -14.83 -21.03
N GLN A 329 -7.07 -14.54 -22.18
CA GLN A 329 -7.85 -15.54 -22.94
C GLN A 329 -7.03 -16.78 -23.27
N VAL A 330 -5.80 -16.60 -23.77
CA VAL A 330 -4.99 -17.75 -24.18
C VAL A 330 -4.40 -18.49 -22.99
N LEU A 331 -3.74 -17.78 -22.06
CA LEU A 331 -2.99 -18.43 -20.99
C LEU A 331 -3.87 -18.96 -19.86
N VAL A 332 -4.97 -18.24 -19.54
CA VAL A 332 -5.84 -18.57 -18.41
C VAL A 332 -7.04 -19.38 -18.85
N GLU A 333 -7.73 -18.94 -19.92
CA GLU A 333 -9.00 -19.57 -20.32
C GLU A 333 -8.85 -20.72 -21.31
N ASP A 334 -8.04 -20.57 -22.36
CA ASP A 334 -7.96 -21.59 -23.43
C ASP A 334 -7.02 -22.74 -23.06
N GLU A 335 -5.80 -22.41 -22.59
CA GLU A 335 -4.73 -23.38 -22.33
C GLU A 335 -4.61 -23.75 -20.83
N GLU A 336 -5.26 -23.01 -19.93
CA GLU A 336 -5.28 -23.25 -18.47
C GLU A 336 -3.86 -23.47 -17.89
N LEU A 337 -2.89 -22.65 -18.32
CA LEU A 337 -1.49 -22.75 -17.89
C LEU A 337 -1.18 -21.97 -16.60
N THR A 338 -1.96 -20.96 -16.31
CA THR A 338 -1.76 -20.03 -15.20
C THR A 338 -3.08 -19.48 -14.68
N SER A 339 -3.09 -18.96 -13.47
CA SER A 339 -4.26 -18.23 -12.94
C SER A 339 -4.28 -16.75 -13.33
N ASN A 340 -3.15 -16.17 -13.72
CA ASN A 340 -3.05 -14.77 -14.12
C ASN A 340 -1.83 -14.49 -14.97
N VAL A 341 -1.90 -13.42 -15.73
CA VAL A 341 -0.80 -12.85 -16.49
C VAL A 341 -0.96 -11.33 -16.49
N PHE A 342 0.10 -10.60 -16.35
CA PHE A 342 0.04 -9.16 -16.49
C PHE A 342 1.23 -8.59 -17.25
N MET A 343 0.98 -7.46 -17.92
CA MET A 343 2.01 -6.64 -18.53
C MET A 343 1.99 -5.24 -17.92
N ARG A 344 3.14 -4.61 -17.91
CA ARG A 344 3.26 -3.21 -17.52
C ARG A 344 4.34 -2.51 -18.34
N ASN A 345 4.15 -1.23 -18.56
CA ASN A 345 5.17 -0.30 -19.00
C ASN A 345 5.78 0.39 -17.78
N GLY A 346 7.09 0.30 -17.62
CA GLY A 346 7.84 0.90 -16.52
C GLY A 346 8.82 1.93 -17.06
N ASN A 347 8.52 3.22 -16.87
CA ASN A 347 9.34 4.33 -17.32
C ASN A 347 10.15 4.89 -16.15
N SER A 348 11.44 5.13 -16.39
CA SER A 348 12.36 5.81 -15.47
C SER A 348 13.05 6.96 -16.20
N GLU A 349 13.82 7.81 -15.50
CA GLU A 349 14.34 9.07 -16.06
C GLU A 349 15.07 8.90 -17.40
N ILE A 350 15.92 7.88 -17.54
CA ILE A 350 16.82 7.73 -18.69
C ILE A 350 16.55 6.52 -19.58
N ALA A 351 15.66 5.62 -19.16
CA ALA A 351 15.27 4.41 -19.89
C ALA A 351 13.99 3.82 -19.28
N GLY A 352 13.40 2.86 -20.01
CA GLY A 352 12.26 2.11 -19.50
C GLY A 352 12.31 0.64 -19.89
N GLU A 353 11.32 -0.11 -19.40
CA GLU A 353 11.15 -1.53 -19.63
C GLU A 353 9.66 -1.88 -19.79
N ILE A 354 9.37 -2.82 -20.68
CA ILE A 354 8.01 -3.37 -20.83
C ILE A 354 8.10 -4.80 -20.35
N SER A 355 7.40 -5.16 -19.29
CA SER A 355 7.50 -6.47 -18.66
C SER A 355 6.19 -7.25 -18.72
N LEU A 356 6.30 -8.55 -19.06
CA LEU A 356 5.25 -9.56 -18.92
C LEU A 356 5.68 -10.52 -17.83
N ILE A 357 4.78 -10.83 -16.90
CA ILE A 357 5.04 -11.74 -15.78
C ILE A 357 3.86 -12.69 -15.64
N THR A 358 4.14 -13.98 -15.52
CA THR A 358 3.13 -14.99 -15.20
C THR A 358 3.73 -16.14 -14.39
N ARG A 359 2.95 -16.71 -13.48
CA ARG A 359 3.30 -17.88 -12.68
C ARG A 359 2.41 -19.03 -13.09
N ALA A 360 3.02 -19.99 -13.75
CA ALA A 360 2.31 -21.15 -14.26
C ALA A 360 1.96 -22.15 -13.14
N TYR A 361 0.97 -23.00 -13.37
CA TYR A 361 0.58 -24.04 -12.44
C TYR A 361 1.72 -25.03 -12.14
N PRO A 362 1.68 -25.76 -11.01
CA PRO A 362 2.76 -26.68 -10.64
C PRO A 362 3.07 -27.70 -11.74
N GLY A 363 4.32 -27.77 -12.14
CA GLY A 363 4.78 -28.73 -13.14
C GLY A 363 4.55 -28.34 -14.60
N THR A 364 4.07 -27.14 -14.87
CA THR A 364 3.91 -26.61 -16.24
C THR A 364 5.27 -26.27 -16.86
N ASP A 365 5.50 -26.75 -18.06
CA ASP A 365 6.69 -26.40 -18.86
C ASP A 365 6.60 -24.95 -19.36
N LEU A 366 7.58 -24.12 -19.05
CA LEU A 366 7.58 -22.71 -19.47
C LEU A 366 7.70 -22.52 -20.98
N ASN A 367 8.09 -23.55 -21.76
CA ASN A 367 8.02 -23.51 -23.22
C ASN A 367 6.58 -23.51 -23.74
N GLU A 368 5.65 -24.19 -23.06
CA GLU A 368 4.22 -24.12 -23.35
C GLU A 368 3.69 -22.72 -23.07
N VAL A 369 4.12 -22.11 -21.95
CA VAL A 369 3.74 -20.74 -21.59
C VAL A 369 4.26 -19.71 -22.59
N GLU A 370 5.55 -19.80 -23.03
CA GLU A 370 6.10 -18.93 -24.08
C GLU A 370 5.32 -19.08 -25.40
N SER A 371 4.95 -20.30 -25.75
CA SER A 371 4.16 -20.57 -26.95
C SER A 371 2.77 -19.94 -26.89
N ALA A 372 2.11 -20.01 -25.73
CA ALA A 372 0.80 -19.39 -25.48
C ALA A 372 0.89 -17.85 -25.51
N VAL A 373 1.96 -17.25 -24.97
CA VAL A 373 2.22 -15.80 -25.09
C VAL A 373 2.32 -15.37 -26.55
N ASN A 374 3.06 -16.15 -27.38
CA ASN A 374 3.20 -15.86 -28.80
C ASN A 374 1.87 -16.02 -29.57
N GLU A 375 1.03 -16.97 -29.16
CA GLU A 375 -0.33 -17.13 -29.71
C GLU A 375 -1.19 -15.92 -29.35
N ALA A 376 -1.17 -15.47 -28.10
CA ALA A 376 -1.90 -14.28 -27.65
C ALA A 376 -1.52 -13.02 -28.45
N PHE A 377 -0.23 -12.82 -28.70
CA PHE A 377 0.23 -11.72 -29.55
C PHE A 377 -0.25 -11.87 -30.99
N SER A 378 -0.27 -13.10 -31.52
CA SER A 378 -0.79 -13.36 -32.87
C SER A 378 -2.30 -13.07 -32.94
N ARG A 379 -3.06 -13.45 -31.92
CA ARG A 379 -4.50 -13.13 -31.80
C ARG A 379 -4.73 -11.61 -31.74
N PHE A 380 -3.96 -10.86 -30.95
CA PHE A 380 -4.02 -9.40 -30.92
C PHE A 380 -3.74 -8.77 -32.30
N GLU A 381 -2.79 -9.32 -33.07
CA GLU A 381 -2.50 -8.84 -34.42
C GLU A 381 -3.61 -9.11 -35.43
N GLU A 382 -4.30 -10.25 -35.32
CA GLU A 382 -5.35 -10.66 -36.23
C GLU A 382 -6.70 -9.99 -35.92
N GLU A 383 -7.06 -9.89 -34.63
CA GLU A 383 -8.36 -9.40 -34.17
C GLU A 383 -8.35 -7.91 -33.84
N GLY A 384 -7.20 -7.41 -33.34
CA GLY A 384 -7.07 -6.03 -32.86
C GLY A 384 -7.90 -5.78 -31.60
N PHE A 385 -8.33 -4.53 -31.41
CA PHE A 385 -9.20 -4.09 -30.32
C PHE A 385 -10.18 -3.00 -30.81
N THR A 386 -11.23 -2.76 -30.02
CA THR A 386 -12.29 -1.80 -30.37
C THR A 386 -12.01 -0.41 -29.80
N ASP A 387 -12.82 0.60 -30.20
CA ASP A 387 -12.79 1.91 -29.54
C ASP A 387 -13.35 1.82 -28.11
N GLU A 388 -14.21 0.86 -27.83
CA GLU A 388 -14.78 0.58 -26.52
C GLU A 388 -13.72 0.05 -25.56
N ASP A 389 -12.87 -0.90 -26.01
CA ASP A 389 -11.72 -1.37 -25.23
C ASP A 389 -10.75 -0.25 -24.88
N LEU A 390 -10.47 0.66 -25.83
CA LEU A 390 -9.66 1.83 -25.59
C LEU A 390 -10.28 2.79 -24.56
N ASN A 391 -11.59 3.01 -24.64
CA ASN A 391 -12.29 3.91 -23.72
C ASN A 391 -12.37 3.31 -22.30
N ARG A 392 -12.53 2.00 -22.19
CA ARG A 392 -12.52 1.24 -20.96
C ARG A 392 -11.22 1.48 -20.16
N ILE A 393 -10.08 1.28 -20.81
CA ILE A 393 -8.76 1.51 -20.18
C ILE A 393 -8.60 2.98 -19.77
N LYS A 394 -8.98 3.91 -20.62
CA LYS A 394 -8.89 5.34 -20.30
C LYS A 394 -9.76 5.75 -19.11
N ALA A 395 -10.95 5.17 -18.97
CA ALA A 395 -11.82 5.44 -17.83
C ALA A 395 -11.19 5.00 -16.50
N GLY A 396 -10.57 3.81 -16.47
CA GLY A 396 -9.80 3.34 -15.30
C GLY A 396 -8.63 4.25 -14.96
N ILE A 397 -7.87 4.69 -15.95
CA ILE A 397 -6.75 5.62 -15.75
C ILE A 397 -7.22 6.96 -15.18
N GLU A 398 -8.37 7.51 -15.69
CA GLU A 398 -8.95 8.75 -15.16
C GLU A 398 -9.32 8.62 -13.67
N THR A 399 -9.99 7.54 -13.29
CA THR A 399 -10.35 7.31 -11.87
C THR A 399 -9.13 7.17 -11.00
N ASN A 400 -8.12 6.42 -11.44
CA ASN A 400 -6.87 6.24 -10.70
C ASN A 400 -6.08 7.54 -10.53
N PHE A 401 -6.15 8.44 -11.53
CA PHE A 401 -5.57 9.78 -11.42
C PHE A 401 -6.18 10.56 -10.24
N TYR A 402 -7.50 10.61 -10.12
CA TYR A 402 -8.14 11.28 -8.98
C TYR A 402 -7.86 10.58 -7.64
N ASN A 403 -7.84 9.25 -7.61
CA ASN A 403 -7.46 8.50 -6.41
C ASN A 403 -6.06 8.88 -5.90
N GLY A 404 -5.11 9.11 -6.80
CA GLY A 404 -3.75 9.56 -6.48
C GLY A 404 -3.67 10.95 -5.84
N LEU A 405 -4.74 11.75 -5.91
CA LEU A 405 -4.85 13.11 -5.37
C LEU A 405 -5.67 13.17 -4.07
N SER A 406 -6.04 12.03 -3.50
CA SER A 406 -6.93 11.94 -2.34
C SER A 406 -6.32 12.38 -1.01
N SER A 407 -5.01 12.66 -0.97
CA SER A 407 -4.34 13.16 0.23
C SER A 407 -3.39 14.32 -0.09
N VAL A 408 -3.12 15.18 0.89
CA VAL A 408 -2.14 16.28 0.74
C VAL A 408 -0.73 15.74 0.43
N LEU A 409 -0.39 14.56 0.96
CA LEU A 409 0.89 13.91 0.65
C LEU A 409 0.94 13.40 -0.80
N GLY A 410 -0.14 12.82 -1.31
CA GLY A 410 -0.25 12.39 -2.71
C GLY A 410 -0.06 13.56 -3.68
N LYS A 411 -0.72 14.69 -3.41
CA LYS A 411 -0.55 15.95 -4.16
C LYS A 411 0.89 16.44 -4.08
N ALA A 412 1.53 16.41 -2.90
CA ALA A 412 2.92 16.81 -2.72
C ALA A 412 3.90 15.95 -3.55
N PHE A 413 3.70 14.65 -3.58
CA PHE A 413 4.54 13.74 -4.38
C PHE A 413 4.42 13.99 -5.87
N GLN A 414 3.21 14.15 -6.37
CA GLN A 414 3.00 14.42 -7.79
C GLN A 414 3.63 15.76 -8.21
N LEU A 415 3.43 16.83 -7.43
CA LEU A 415 4.04 18.13 -7.70
C LEU A 415 5.58 18.05 -7.69
N ALA A 416 6.18 17.33 -6.74
CA ALA A 416 7.63 17.11 -6.70
C ALA A 416 8.13 16.34 -7.93
N GLN A 417 7.44 15.27 -8.31
CA GLN A 417 7.80 14.44 -9.46
C GLN A 417 7.75 15.21 -10.77
N TYR A 418 6.66 15.92 -11.03
CA TYR A 418 6.55 16.73 -12.25
C TYR A 418 7.56 17.89 -12.27
N ASN A 419 7.83 18.49 -11.10
CA ASN A 419 8.86 19.50 -10.99
C ASN A 419 10.24 18.98 -11.38
N ILE A 420 10.62 17.82 -10.88
CA ILE A 420 11.95 17.22 -11.08
C ILE A 420 12.11 16.68 -12.50
N PHE A 421 11.15 15.90 -12.99
CA PHE A 421 11.30 15.13 -14.22
C PHE A 421 10.65 15.77 -15.45
N ALA A 422 9.63 16.64 -15.27
CA ALA A 422 9.03 17.39 -16.35
C ALA A 422 9.46 18.89 -16.33
N ASN A 423 10.21 19.33 -15.32
CA ASN A 423 10.61 20.72 -15.05
C ASN A 423 9.42 21.68 -14.86
N ASP A 424 8.22 21.17 -14.63
CA ASP A 424 7.00 21.95 -14.44
C ASP A 424 6.01 21.23 -13.52
N PRO A 425 5.76 21.70 -12.29
CA PRO A 425 4.72 21.11 -11.43
C PRO A 425 3.33 21.09 -12.08
N GLY A 426 3.05 22.07 -12.96
CA GLY A 426 1.77 22.20 -13.67
C GLY A 426 1.51 21.12 -14.71
N TYR A 427 2.54 20.34 -15.07
CA TYR A 427 2.39 19.21 -15.99
C TYR A 427 1.38 18.17 -15.54
N ILE A 428 1.06 18.09 -14.26
CA ILE A 428 -0.01 17.26 -13.70
C ILE A 428 -1.34 17.45 -14.44
N ASN A 429 -1.65 18.67 -14.90
CA ASN A 429 -2.89 18.96 -15.61
C ASN A 429 -2.83 18.55 -17.09
N GLU A 430 -1.62 18.39 -17.66
CA GLU A 430 -1.41 17.98 -19.04
C GLU A 430 -1.28 16.47 -19.20
N ASP A 431 -0.72 15.79 -18.21
CA ASP A 431 -0.35 14.37 -18.25
C ASP A 431 -1.56 13.48 -18.54
N ILE A 432 -2.63 13.64 -17.77
CA ILE A 432 -3.87 12.88 -17.98
C ILE A 432 -4.49 13.16 -19.36
N GLN A 433 -4.38 14.40 -19.86
CA GLN A 433 -4.93 14.76 -21.20
C GLN A 433 -4.17 14.07 -22.32
N LYS A 434 -2.87 13.83 -22.17
CA LYS A 434 -2.07 13.08 -23.16
C LYS A 434 -2.50 11.64 -23.21
N THR A 435 -2.74 11.02 -22.06
CA THR A 435 -3.28 9.65 -21.99
C THR A 435 -4.65 9.57 -22.66
N LEU A 436 -5.57 10.51 -22.34
CA LEU A 436 -6.90 10.52 -22.92
C LEU A 436 -6.88 10.81 -24.44
N ALA A 437 -5.84 11.44 -24.96
CA ALA A 437 -5.68 11.72 -26.38
C ALA A 437 -5.13 10.55 -27.22
N VAL A 438 -4.59 9.49 -26.60
CA VAL A 438 -4.04 8.32 -27.31
C VAL A 438 -5.08 7.70 -28.24
N THR A 439 -4.66 7.35 -29.46
CA THR A 439 -5.50 6.74 -30.49
C THR A 439 -5.17 5.27 -30.72
N LYS A 440 -6.04 4.56 -31.41
CA LYS A 440 -5.79 3.15 -31.84
C LYS A 440 -4.54 3.03 -32.70
N ASP A 441 -4.30 4.00 -33.57
CA ASP A 441 -3.12 4.02 -34.44
C ASP A 441 -1.84 4.17 -33.61
N ASP A 442 -1.86 4.94 -32.52
CA ASP A 442 -0.73 5.07 -31.60
C ASP A 442 -0.42 3.76 -30.90
N VAL A 443 -1.43 3.07 -30.37
CA VAL A 443 -1.28 1.77 -29.71
C VAL A 443 -0.70 0.74 -30.68
N MET A 444 -1.24 0.61 -31.90
CA MET A 444 -0.72 -0.33 -32.90
C MET A 444 0.69 0.03 -33.35
N ARG A 445 1.01 1.31 -33.44
CA ARG A 445 2.36 1.79 -33.78
C ARG A 445 3.37 1.37 -32.72
N VAL A 446 3.08 1.60 -31.45
CA VAL A 446 4.03 1.25 -30.36
C VAL A 446 4.14 -0.27 -30.20
N TYR A 447 3.07 -1.05 -30.40
CA TYR A 447 3.15 -2.50 -30.45
C TYR A 447 4.18 -2.98 -31.49
N GLY A 448 4.07 -2.46 -32.73
CA GLY A 448 5.01 -2.78 -33.82
C GLY A 448 6.44 -2.31 -33.55
N GLN A 449 6.62 -1.23 -32.81
CA GLN A 449 7.92 -0.61 -32.54
C GLN A 449 8.65 -1.29 -31.39
N TYR A 450 7.96 -1.72 -30.30
CA TYR A 450 8.59 -2.14 -29.07
C TYR A 450 8.39 -3.62 -28.73
N ILE A 451 7.33 -4.30 -29.22
CA ILE A 451 7.00 -5.69 -28.86
C ILE A 451 7.15 -6.65 -30.05
N LYS A 452 6.45 -6.37 -31.16
CA LYS A 452 6.34 -7.30 -32.28
C LYS A 452 7.69 -7.68 -32.86
N GLY A 453 8.12 -8.95 -32.62
CA GLY A 453 9.37 -9.50 -33.16
C GLY A 453 10.63 -8.81 -32.62
N LYS A 454 10.54 -8.15 -31.50
CA LYS A 454 11.68 -7.49 -30.84
C LYS A 454 12.37 -8.44 -29.87
N PRO A 455 13.68 -8.30 -29.71
CA PRO A 455 14.41 -9.07 -28.71
C PRO A 455 14.03 -8.67 -27.28
N PHE A 456 14.11 -9.64 -26.36
CA PHE A 456 13.74 -9.49 -24.94
C PHE A 456 14.69 -10.28 -24.05
N VAL A 457 14.65 -10.02 -22.76
CA VAL A 457 15.22 -10.87 -21.71
C VAL A 457 14.09 -11.72 -21.15
N ALA A 458 14.24 -13.05 -21.18
CA ALA A 458 13.34 -13.98 -20.53
C ALA A 458 14.02 -14.64 -19.32
N THR A 459 13.31 -14.79 -18.23
CA THR A 459 13.78 -15.51 -17.04
C THR A 459 12.81 -16.61 -16.66
N SER A 460 13.36 -17.81 -16.39
CA SER A 460 12.65 -18.97 -15.86
C SER A 460 13.07 -19.17 -14.40
N PHE A 461 12.25 -18.71 -13.46
CA PHE A 461 12.44 -18.98 -12.05
C PHE A 461 11.64 -20.22 -11.68
N VAL A 462 12.31 -21.30 -11.33
CA VAL A 462 11.66 -22.60 -11.08
C VAL A 462 11.96 -23.11 -9.68
N PRO A 463 11.05 -23.90 -9.08
CA PRO A 463 11.32 -24.59 -7.82
C PRO A 463 12.61 -25.41 -7.90
N ARG A 464 13.37 -25.46 -6.83
CA ARG A 464 14.65 -26.18 -6.76
C ARG A 464 14.49 -27.64 -7.18
N GLY A 465 15.33 -28.06 -8.11
CA GLY A 465 15.34 -29.41 -8.68
C GLY A 465 14.39 -29.62 -9.87
N GLN A 466 13.72 -28.57 -10.36
CA GLN A 466 12.77 -28.64 -11.48
C GLN A 466 13.28 -27.93 -12.73
N THR A 467 14.56 -28.16 -13.08
CA THR A 467 15.17 -27.56 -14.30
C THR A 467 14.64 -28.12 -15.60
N ASP A 468 13.75 -29.11 -15.56
CA ASP A 468 13.03 -29.61 -16.72
C ASP A 468 11.85 -28.70 -17.14
N LEU A 469 11.51 -27.71 -16.34
CA LEU A 469 10.44 -26.74 -16.61
C LEU A 469 10.92 -25.43 -17.25
N ILE A 470 12.24 -25.21 -17.39
CA ILE A 470 12.80 -23.96 -17.91
C ILE A 470 12.62 -23.83 -19.43
N LEU A 471 12.67 -22.61 -19.92
CA LEU A 471 12.71 -22.35 -21.37
C LEU A 471 13.92 -23.05 -22.00
N GLU A 472 13.72 -23.61 -23.18
CA GLU A 472 14.81 -24.17 -24.01
C GLU A 472 15.87 -23.10 -24.30
N GLU A 473 17.13 -23.52 -24.38
CA GLU A 473 18.29 -22.67 -24.63
C GLU A 473 18.59 -21.63 -23.52
N SER A 474 18.02 -21.79 -22.33
CA SER A 474 18.29 -20.92 -21.17
C SER A 474 19.67 -21.20 -20.58
N ASN A 475 20.38 -20.13 -20.21
CA ASN A 475 21.60 -20.19 -19.43
C ASN A 475 21.29 -20.00 -17.95
N GLU A 476 22.09 -20.61 -17.07
CA GLU A 476 21.97 -20.37 -15.63
C GLU A 476 22.31 -18.93 -15.29
N ALA A 477 21.45 -18.29 -14.51
CA ALA A 477 21.65 -16.92 -14.06
C ALA A 477 22.69 -16.88 -12.93
N GLU A 478 23.60 -15.93 -13.00
CA GLU A 478 24.54 -15.66 -11.92
C GLU A 478 23.86 -14.81 -10.85
N VAL A 479 23.61 -15.41 -9.68
CA VAL A 479 23.03 -14.75 -8.50
C VAL A 479 23.98 -14.92 -7.32
N GLU A 480 24.34 -13.82 -6.67
CA GLU A 480 25.16 -13.84 -5.48
C GLU A 480 24.28 -14.07 -4.24
N GLU A 481 24.35 -15.29 -3.68
CA GLU A 481 23.69 -15.59 -2.42
C GLU A 481 24.63 -15.35 -1.24
N GLU A 482 24.10 -14.67 -0.20
CA GLU A 482 24.85 -14.49 1.04
C GLU A 482 25.05 -15.83 1.76
N GLN A 483 26.30 -16.06 2.21
CA GLN A 483 26.65 -17.19 3.06
C GLN A 483 26.54 -16.76 4.53
N ILE A 484 25.46 -17.13 5.21
CA ILE A 484 25.30 -16.85 6.64
C ILE A 484 26.01 -17.92 7.45
N VAL A 485 26.94 -17.47 8.32
CA VAL A 485 27.57 -18.35 9.32
C VAL A 485 26.59 -18.50 10.49
N ALA A 486 25.77 -19.56 10.46
CA ALA A 486 24.70 -19.81 11.41
C ALA A 486 25.17 -19.92 12.86
N GLU A 487 26.41 -20.37 13.11
CA GLU A 487 27.03 -20.49 14.44
C GLU A 487 27.70 -19.18 14.92
N GLY A 488 27.71 -18.13 14.06
CA GLY A 488 28.25 -16.83 14.37
C GLY A 488 27.44 -16.11 15.44
N ARG A 489 28.11 -15.38 16.34
CA ARG A 489 27.43 -14.39 17.16
C ARG A 489 27.15 -13.15 16.31
N GLY A 490 26.00 -12.50 16.52
CA GLY A 490 25.73 -11.20 15.91
C GLY A 490 26.85 -10.20 16.22
N GLU A 491 27.18 -9.36 15.24
CA GLU A 491 28.10 -8.26 15.45
C GLU A 491 27.55 -7.34 16.55
N GLN A 492 28.43 -6.91 17.45
CA GLN A 492 28.08 -5.93 18.48
C GLN A 492 28.67 -4.59 18.09
N PHE A 493 27.85 -3.57 18.03
CA PHE A 493 28.26 -2.21 17.74
C PHE A 493 28.32 -1.42 19.05
N GLU A 494 29.48 -0.87 19.38
CA GLU A 494 29.63 0.09 20.47
C GLU A 494 29.41 1.48 19.86
N LEU A 495 28.17 1.93 19.91
CA LEU A 495 27.83 3.30 19.51
C LEU A 495 28.21 4.25 20.65
N PRO A 496 28.91 5.35 20.36
CA PRO A 496 29.20 6.37 21.38
C PRO A 496 27.88 6.99 21.86
N GLU A 497 27.84 7.37 23.15
CA GLU A 497 26.70 8.11 23.69
C GLU A 497 26.62 9.51 23.06
N GLU A 498 27.76 10.15 22.85
CA GLU A 498 27.87 11.43 22.13
C GLU A 498 28.91 11.31 21.03
N THR A 499 28.60 11.89 19.86
CA THR A 499 29.54 11.98 18.74
C THR A 499 30.31 13.31 18.83
N GLU A 500 31.64 13.26 18.92
CA GLU A 500 32.47 14.45 18.85
C GLU A 500 32.70 14.86 17.39
N TYR A 501 32.20 16.02 17.00
CA TYR A 501 32.41 16.62 15.65
C TYR A 501 32.54 18.15 15.76
N GLU A 502 33.07 18.76 14.70
CA GLU A 502 33.09 20.21 14.55
C GLU A 502 31.73 20.67 14.04
N SER A 503 31.01 21.45 14.85
CA SER A 503 29.66 21.91 14.49
C SER A 503 29.70 22.86 13.29
N THR A 504 28.73 22.70 12.41
CA THR A 504 28.52 23.57 11.27
C THR A 504 28.10 24.96 11.74
N PRO A 505 28.76 26.06 11.32
CA PRO A 505 28.40 27.42 11.75
C PRO A 505 26.99 27.80 11.31
N SER A 506 26.24 28.46 12.21
CA SER A 506 24.92 29.04 11.94
C SER A 506 24.83 30.46 12.48
N SER A 507 24.01 31.29 11.87
CA SER A 507 23.76 32.68 12.27
C SER A 507 22.88 32.82 13.51
N PHE A 508 22.17 31.73 13.90
CA PHE A 508 21.31 31.65 15.08
C PHE A 508 21.48 30.30 15.79
N ASP A 509 20.93 30.18 16.99
CA ASP A 509 20.92 28.92 17.74
C ASP A 509 19.90 27.96 17.16
N ARG A 510 20.36 26.93 16.46
CA ARG A 510 19.53 25.90 15.84
C ARG A 510 19.13 24.79 16.79
N SER A 511 19.78 24.70 17.95
CA SER A 511 19.46 23.65 18.94
C SER A 511 18.15 23.91 19.69
N GLU A 512 17.60 25.12 19.59
CA GLU A 512 16.28 25.44 20.13
C GLU A 512 15.19 24.97 19.17
N GLU A 513 14.48 23.91 19.54
CA GLU A 513 13.33 23.40 18.79
C GLU A 513 12.24 24.48 18.68
N PRO A 514 11.69 24.74 17.47
CA PRO A 514 10.59 25.69 17.27
C PRO A 514 9.37 25.35 18.15
N PRO A 515 8.60 26.36 18.60
CA PRO A 515 7.35 26.12 19.34
C PRO A 515 6.30 25.42 18.47
N TYR A 516 5.25 24.91 19.07
CA TYR A 516 4.03 24.58 18.35
C TYR A 516 3.26 25.86 17.98
N GLY A 517 2.52 25.82 16.89
CA GLY A 517 1.47 26.76 16.57
C GLY A 517 0.22 26.55 17.44
N ASP A 518 -0.90 27.11 16.99
CA ASP A 518 -2.19 26.92 17.62
C ASP A 518 -2.65 25.45 17.43
N THR A 519 -3.05 24.79 18.49
CA THR A 519 -3.46 23.38 18.44
C THR A 519 -4.65 23.20 17.51
N PRO A 520 -4.55 22.35 16.46
CA PRO A 520 -5.64 22.11 15.54
C PRO A 520 -6.82 21.43 16.23
N VAL A 521 -8.01 21.82 15.82
CA VAL A 521 -9.25 21.16 16.22
C VAL A 521 -9.77 20.38 15.01
N PRO A 522 -9.66 19.04 15.00
CA PRO A 522 -10.17 18.26 13.89
C PRO A 522 -11.69 18.43 13.77
N ALA A 523 -12.16 18.66 12.56
CA ALA A 523 -13.59 18.64 12.26
C ALA A 523 -14.02 17.18 12.18
N ILE A 524 -14.78 16.70 13.16
CA ILE A 524 -15.41 15.39 13.09
C ILE A 524 -16.45 15.45 11.95
N PRO A 525 -16.40 14.56 10.96
CA PRO A 525 -17.36 14.53 9.86
C PRO A 525 -18.80 14.39 10.36
N GLU A 526 -19.73 15.06 9.70
CA GLU A 526 -21.16 14.85 9.95
C GLU A 526 -21.57 13.51 9.36
N VAL A 527 -21.97 12.57 10.22
CA VAL A 527 -22.45 11.25 9.84
C VAL A 527 -23.96 11.29 9.79
N TRP A 528 -24.55 10.82 8.70
CA TRP A 528 -25.97 10.51 8.60
C TRP A 528 -26.16 8.99 8.63
N GLU A 529 -27.30 8.57 9.14
CA GLU A 529 -27.65 7.15 9.34
C GLU A 529 -29.11 6.93 8.97
N THR A 530 -29.38 5.81 8.31
CA THR A 530 -30.76 5.36 8.01
C THR A 530 -30.82 3.84 7.99
N GLU A 531 -31.99 3.28 8.33
CA GLU A 531 -32.30 1.87 8.20
C GLU A 531 -33.29 1.68 7.03
N LEU A 532 -32.94 0.83 6.08
CA LEU A 532 -33.82 0.48 4.96
C LEU A 532 -34.92 -0.50 5.42
N ALA A 533 -36.04 -0.54 4.70
CA ALA A 533 -37.16 -1.40 5.06
C ALA A 533 -36.84 -2.90 5.04
N ASN A 534 -35.78 -3.31 4.33
CA ASN A 534 -35.29 -4.68 4.31
C ASN A 534 -34.35 -5.01 5.50
N GLY A 535 -34.00 -4.04 6.37
CA GLY A 535 -33.22 -4.21 7.58
C GLY A 535 -31.71 -3.95 7.41
N MET A 536 -31.24 -3.48 6.25
CA MET A 536 -29.86 -3.01 6.08
C MET A 536 -29.70 -1.60 6.65
N ASN A 537 -28.68 -1.38 7.46
CA ASN A 537 -28.32 -0.02 7.90
C ASN A 537 -27.44 0.66 6.86
N VAL A 538 -27.55 1.97 6.75
CA VAL A 538 -26.74 2.79 5.85
C VAL A 538 -26.16 3.97 6.60
N PHE A 539 -24.86 4.12 6.55
CA PHE A 539 -24.11 5.20 7.18
C PHE A 539 -23.34 5.99 6.11
N GLY A 540 -23.40 7.31 6.17
CA GLY A 540 -22.73 8.09 5.15
C GLY A 540 -22.11 9.39 5.63
N ILE A 541 -21.13 9.86 4.85
CA ILE A 541 -20.46 11.15 4.98
C ILE A 541 -20.40 11.81 3.60
N GLU A 542 -20.96 13.02 3.47
CA GLU A 542 -20.83 13.81 2.25
C GLU A 542 -19.42 14.45 2.17
N SER A 543 -18.72 14.27 1.03
CA SER A 543 -17.37 14.79 0.82
C SER A 543 -17.20 15.20 -0.63
N TYR A 544 -17.13 16.51 -0.90
CA TYR A 544 -17.11 17.08 -2.26
C TYR A 544 -15.72 17.57 -2.69
N GLU A 545 -14.66 17.19 -2.01
CA GLU A 545 -13.29 17.58 -2.32
C GLU A 545 -12.83 17.02 -3.68
N LEU A 546 -13.15 15.76 -3.94
CA LEU A 546 -12.89 15.07 -5.20
C LEU A 546 -14.19 14.55 -5.81
N PRO A 547 -14.27 14.41 -7.14
CA PRO A 547 -15.46 13.87 -7.81
C PRO A 547 -15.54 12.34 -7.69
N LEU A 548 -15.31 11.79 -6.52
CA LEU A 548 -15.28 10.35 -6.22
C LEU A 548 -16.39 9.96 -5.26
N VAL A 549 -16.83 8.72 -5.37
CA VAL A 549 -17.67 8.04 -4.36
C VAL A 549 -17.02 6.70 -4.06
N GLU A 550 -16.77 6.44 -2.78
CA GLU A 550 -16.35 5.15 -2.25
C GLU A 550 -17.42 4.60 -1.32
N PHE A 551 -17.71 3.32 -1.45
CA PHE A 551 -18.67 2.66 -0.57
C PHE A 551 -18.28 1.21 -0.32
N GLU A 552 -18.78 0.67 0.79
CA GLU A 552 -18.68 -0.75 1.11
C GLU A 552 -19.99 -1.25 1.73
N ILE A 553 -20.37 -2.48 1.37
CA ILE A 553 -21.46 -3.22 2.01
C ILE A 553 -20.81 -4.39 2.72
N THR A 554 -20.88 -4.41 4.05
CA THR A 554 -20.27 -5.44 4.89
C THR A 554 -21.38 -6.30 5.50
N LEU A 555 -21.31 -7.60 5.27
CA LEU A 555 -22.17 -8.59 5.90
C LEU A 555 -21.38 -9.30 7.00
N GLU A 556 -21.93 -9.39 8.20
CA GLU A 556 -21.39 -10.23 9.26
C GLU A 556 -21.45 -11.70 8.83
N GLY A 557 -20.28 -12.40 8.88
CA GLY A 557 -20.21 -13.76 8.34
C GLY A 557 -18.78 -14.19 7.97
N GLY A 558 -18.59 -14.62 6.72
CA GLY A 558 -17.31 -15.13 6.26
C GLY A 558 -16.95 -16.48 6.87
N LEU A 559 -15.67 -16.70 7.19
CA LEU A 559 -15.15 -17.96 7.74
C LEU A 559 -15.90 -18.42 9.00
N MET A 560 -16.34 -17.52 9.87
CA MET A 560 -17.01 -17.86 11.11
C MET A 560 -18.32 -18.63 10.91
N LEU A 561 -18.92 -18.57 9.73
CA LEU A 561 -20.14 -19.29 9.36
C LEU A 561 -19.87 -20.58 8.57
N GLU A 562 -18.60 -20.95 8.42
CA GLU A 562 -18.20 -22.18 7.71
C GLU A 562 -18.06 -23.39 8.65
N ASP A 563 -18.13 -24.58 8.08
CA ASP A 563 -17.75 -25.82 8.76
C ASP A 563 -16.26 -26.11 8.55
N PRO A 564 -15.48 -26.55 9.56
CA PRO A 564 -14.06 -26.86 9.38
C PRO A 564 -13.74 -27.85 8.24
N SER A 565 -14.68 -28.69 7.84
CA SER A 565 -14.51 -29.60 6.70
C SER A 565 -14.67 -28.90 5.34
N ASN A 566 -15.17 -27.66 5.31
CA ASN A 566 -15.51 -26.92 4.09
C ASN A 566 -14.92 -25.50 4.07
N VAL A 567 -13.83 -25.27 4.80
CA VAL A 567 -13.16 -23.97 4.88
C VAL A 567 -12.71 -23.51 3.50
N GLY A 568 -13.01 -22.24 3.18
CA GLY A 568 -12.75 -21.63 1.88
C GLY A 568 -14.01 -21.43 1.03
N VAL A 569 -15.16 -21.93 1.47
CA VAL A 569 -16.42 -21.81 0.72
C VAL A 569 -16.85 -20.34 0.56
N SER A 570 -16.74 -19.51 1.60
CA SER A 570 -17.07 -18.08 1.52
C SER A 570 -16.10 -17.32 0.62
N ASN A 571 -14.82 -17.66 0.65
CA ASN A 571 -13.81 -17.07 -0.21
C ASN A 571 -14.09 -17.37 -1.70
N LEU A 572 -14.32 -18.65 -2.04
CA LEU A 572 -14.65 -19.04 -3.41
C LEU A 572 -16.00 -18.44 -3.86
N MET A 573 -16.98 -18.36 -2.97
CA MET A 573 -18.26 -17.71 -3.24
C MET A 573 -18.06 -16.23 -3.58
N ALA A 574 -17.31 -15.50 -2.74
CA ALA A 574 -17.03 -14.08 -2.93
C ALA A 574 -16.32 -13.80 -4.27
N ASP A 575 -15.31 -14.62 -4.61
CA ASP A 575 -14.61 -14.51 -5.90
C ASP A 575 -15.58 -14.81 -7.05
N LEU A 576 -16.37 -15.89 -6.99
CA LEU A 576 -17.28 -16.29 -8.06
C LEU A 576 -18.42 -15.28 -8.29
N MET A 577 -18.85 -14.53 -7.28
CA MET A 577 -19.87 -13.48 -7.43
C MET A 577 -19.47 -12.41 -8.44
N THR A 578 -18.17 -12.13 -8.57
CA THR A 578 -17.65 -11.16 -9.56
C THR A 578 -17.44 -11.76 -10.96
N LYS A 579 -17.69 -13.06 -11.14
CA LYS A 579 -17.48 -13.78 -12.43
C LYS A 579 -18.77 -13.90 -13.23
N GLY A 580 -19.47 -12.78 -13.40
CA GLY A 580 -20.70 -12.67 -14.18
C GLY A 580 -21.99 -12.68 -13.35
N THR A 581 -23.06 -12.24 -14.00
CA THR A 581 -24.41 -12.20 -13.43
C THR A 581 -25.36 -13.03 -14.27
N ALA A 582 -26.61 -13.19 -13.85
CA ALA A 582 -27.64 -13.84 -14.67
C ALA A 582 -27.83 -13.18 -16.04
N ASN A 583 -27.52 -11.88 -16.14
CA ASN A 583 -27.74 -11.05 -17.32
C ASN A 583 -26.47 -10.78 -18.13
N LYS A 584 -25.29 -11.01 -17.53
CA LYS A 584 -23.97 -10.72 -18.12
C LYS A 584 -23.04 -11.93 -18.00
N THR A 585 -22.29 -12.21 -19.05
CA THR A 585 -21.14 -13.12 -18.96
C THR A 585 -20.05 -12.51 -18.07
N PRO A 586 -19.05 -13.28 -17.63
CA PRO A 586 -17.91 -12.72 -16.91
C PRO A 586 -17.24 -11.54 -17.62
N GLU A 587 -17.01 -11.67 -18.93
CA GLU A 587 -16.43 -10.62 -19.78
C GLU A 587 -17.34 -9.39 -19.88
N GLU A 588 -18.67 -9.60 -20.09
CA GLU A 588 -19.64 -8.49 -20.18
C GLU A 588 -19.79 -7.73 -18.86
N LEU A 589 -19.67 -8.42 -17.72
CA LEU A 589 -19.70 -7.78 -16.39
C LEU A 589 -18.44 -6.94 -16.16
N GLU A 590 -17.28 -7.52 -16.40
CA GLU A 590 -15.99 -6.83 -16.24
C GLU A 590 -15.93 -5.58 -17.12
N GLU A 591 -16.30 -5.72 -18.42
CA GLU A 591 -16.37 -4.60 -19.36
C GLU A 591 -17.32 -3.50 -18.88
N ALA A 592 -18.49 -3.86 -18.36
CA ALA A 592 -19.45 -2.89 -17.85
C ALA A 592 -18.90 -2.10 -16.65
N ILE A 593 -18.16 -2.76 -15.75
CA ILE A 593 -17.51 -2.12 -14.59
C ILE A 593 -16.41 -1.16 -15.06
N GLU A 594 -15.54 -1.63 -15.95
CA GLU A 594 -14.38 -0.87 -16.41
C GLU A 594 -14.77 0.33 -17.29
N LEU A 595 -15.83 0.22 -18.11
CA LEU A 595 -16.35 1.36 -18.89
C LEU A 595 -16.82 2.53 -18.01
N LEU A 596 -17.23 2.25 -16.77
CA LEU A 596 -17.54 3.26 -15.77
C LEU A 596 -16.29 3.81 -15.07
N GLY A 597 -15.11 3.26 -15.34
CA GLY A 597 -13.90 3.52 -14.56
C GLY A 597 -14.09 3.13 -13.09
N ALA A 598 -14.96 2.17 -12.83
CA ALA A 598 -15.28 1.71 -11.48
C ALA A 598 -14.40 0.54 -11.08
N ASN A 599 -14.28 0.34 -9.76
CA ASN A 599 -13.74 -0.88 -9.19
C ASN A 599 -14.81 -1.49 -8.28
N ILE A 600 -15.11 -2.76 -8.47
CA ILE A 600 -16.01 -3.53 -7.62
C ILE A 600 -15.28 -4.80 -7.19
N ASN A 601 -15.13 -4.99 -5.88
CA ASN A 601 -14.46 -6.14 -5.31
C ASN A 601 -15.37 -6.80 -4.27
N VAL A 602 -15.40 -8.14 -4.25
CA VAL A 602 -16.06 -8.93 -3.22
C VAL A 602 -15.03 -9.83 -2.58
N TYR A 603 -14.92 -9.81 -1.28
CA TYR A 603 -13.99 -10.67 -0.55
C TYR A 603 -14.57 -11.14 0.78
N ALA A 604 -14.16 -12.33 1.19
CA ALA A 604 -14.53 -12.91 2.46
C ALA A 604 -13.35 -12.90 3.45
N GLY A 605 -13.61 -12.38 4.64
CA GLY A 605 -12.70 -12.40 5.76
C GLY A 605 -13.05 -13.47 6.78
N ARG A 606 -12.50 -13.32 8.01
CA ARG A 606 -12.88 -14.23 9.12
C ARG A 606 -14.26 -13.97 9.64
N GLN A 607 -14.69 -12.74 9.70
CA GLN A 607 -15.93 -12.30 10.37
C GLN A 607 -16.86 -11.53 9.44
N SER A 608 -16.51 -11.32 8.20
CA SER A 608 -17.35 -10.57 7.27
C SER A 608 -17.13 -11.00 5.81
N ILE A 609 -18.16 -10.71 5.00
CA ILE A 609 -18.05 -10.60 3.56
C ILE A 609 -18.24 -9.14 3.21
N THR A 610 -17.32 -8.57 2.44
CA THR A 610 -17.35 -7.16 2.08
C THR A 610 -17.41 -7.00 0.56
N ILE A 611 -18.37 -6.19 0.11
CA ILE A 611 -18.49 -5.71 -1.26
C ILE A 611 -18.05 -4.26 -1.25
N ARG A 612 -16.95 -3.94 -1.92
CA ARG A 612 -16.41 -2.58 -1.99
C ARG A 612 -16.53 -2.04 -3.39
N GLY A 613 -17.04 -0.82 -3.51
CA GLY A 613 -17.17 -0.08 -4.76
C GLY A 613 -16.48 1.29 -4.69
N ASN A 614 -15.84 1.66 -5.81
CA ASN A 614 -15.25 2.98 -6.02
C ASN A 614 -15.52 3.40 -7.45
N SER A 615 -15.97 4.65 -7.66
CA SER A 615 -16.18 5.22 -8.98
C SER A 615 -16.14 6.75 -8.95
N LEU A 616 -16.09 7.36 -10.13
CA LEU A 616 -16.41 8.78 -10.25
C LEU A 616 -17.88 9.01 -9.87
N ALA A 617 -18.16 10.12 -9.18
CA ALA A 617 -19.51 10.43 -8.68
C ALA A 617 -20.58 10.41 -9.77
N ARG A 618 -20.23 10.85 -11.01
CA ARG A 618 -21.13 10.82 -12.16
C ARG A 618 -21.55 9.42 -12.60
N ASN A 619 -20.82 8.38 -12.19
CA ASN A 619 -21.03 6.97 -12.57
C ASN A 619 -21.54 6.12 -11.39
N TYR A 620 -21.81 6.72 -10.22
CA TYR A 620 -22.18 6.01 -9.00
C TYR A 620 -23.45 5.17 -9.17
N GLU A 621 -24.52 5.74 -9.76
CA GLU A 621 -25.80 5.01 -9.89
C GLU A 621 -25.64 3.76 -10.78
N GLU A 622 -24.91 3.88 -11.89
CA GLU A 622 -24.65 2.76 -12.79
C GLU A 622 -23.71 1.73 -12.13
N THR A 623 -22.75 2.18 -11.34
CA THR A 623 -21.86 1.28 -10.58
C THR A 623 -22.64 0.52 -9.51
N LEU A 624 -23.53 1.19 -8.77
CA LEU A 624 -24.38 0.54 -7.77
C LEU A 624 -25.34 -0.47 -8.40
N ALA A 625 -25.85 -0.20 -9.59
CA ALA A 625 -26.70 -1.13 -10.32
C ALA A 625 -25.95 -2.44 -10.70
N LEU A 626 -24.66 -2.36 -11.02
CA LEU A 626 -23.81 -3.54 -11.22
C LEU A 626 -23.58 -4.29 -9.92
N VAL A 627 -23.34 -3.57 -8.80
CA VAL A 627 -23.24 -4.19 -7.47
C VAL A 627 -24.53 -4.93 -7.11
N GLU A 628 -25.68 -4.36 -7.38
CA GLU A 628 -26.97 -5.02 -7.16
C GLU A 628 -27.07 -6.33 -7.97
N GLU A 629 -26.71 -6.33 -9.25
CA GLU A 629 -26.70 -7.55 -10.07
C GLU A 629 -25.72 -8.61 -9.49
N ILE A 630 -24.50 -8.20 -9.10
CA ILE A 630 -23.50 -9.08 -8.49
C ILE A 630 -24.05 -9.72 -7.21
N MET A 631 -24.68 -8.90 -6.38
CA MET A 631 -25.20 -9.35 -5.08
C MET A 631 -26.40 -10.28 -5.22
N LEU A 632 -27.34 -9.97 -6.10
CA LEU A 632 -28.66 -10.62 -6.13
C LEU A 632 -28.83 -11.63 -7.26
N GLU A 633 -28.05 -11.53 -8.30
CA GLU A 633 -28.18 -12.34 -9.51
C GLU A 633 -26.84 -12.95 -9.96
N PRO A 634 -26.04 -13.55 -9.05
CA PRO A 634 -24.74 -14.17 -9.42
C PRO A 634 -24.97 -15.32 -10.43
N ARG A 635 -24.05 -15.43 -11.39
CA ARG A 635 -24.18 -16.38 -12.50
C ARG A 635 -23.98 -17.84 -12.10
N TRP A 636 -23.14 -18.11 -11.13
CA TRP A 636 -22.75 -19.46 -10.71
C TRP A 636 -22.18 -20.29 -11.87
N ASP A 637 -21.26 -19.72 -12.60
CA ASP A 637 -20.63 -20.35 -13.76
C ASP A 637 -19.71 -21.49 -13.32
N GLU A 638 -19.91 -22.70 -13.89
CA GLU A 638 -19.16 -23.90 -13.49
C GLU A 638 -17.68 -23.81 -13.93
N ARG A 639 -17.41 -23.19 -15.08
CA ARG A 639 -16.04 -23.01 -15.57
C ARG A 639 -15.26 -22.00 -14.71
N GLU A 640 -15.87 -20.86 -14.43
CA GLU A 640 -15.27 -19.84 -13.56
C GLU A 640 -15.01 -20.40 -12.17
N PHE A 641 -15.90 -21.24 -11.66
CA PHE A 641 -15.69 -21.92 -10.38
C PHE A 641 -14.44 -22.81 -10.40
N GLU A 642 -14.20 -23.58 -11.44
CA GLU A 642 -12.99 -24.41 -11.56
C GLU A 642 -11.72 -23.56 -11.67
N LEU A 643 -11.75 -22.44 -12.43
CA LEU A 643 -10.63 -21.48 -12.50
C LEU A 643 -10.35 -20.84 -11.14
N SER A 644 -11.38 -20.43 -10.41
CA SER A 644 -11.26 -19.88 -9.04
C SER A 644 -10.64 -20.88 -8.08
N LYS A 645 -11.05 -22.17 -8.15
CA LYS A 645 -10.44 -23.24 -7.35
C LYS A 645 -8.94 -23.39 -7.64
N GLN A 646 -8.57 -23.46 -8.91
CA GLN A 646 -7.16 -23.59 -9.31
C GLN A 646 -6.34 -22.38 -8.88
N SER A 647 -6.88 -21.18 -9.00
CA SER A 647 -6.25 -19.94 -8.51
C SER A 647 -6.02 -19.99 -7.01
N THR A 648 -7.04 -20.39 -6.24
CA THR A 648 -6.97 -20.52 -4.78
C THR A 648 -5.95 -21.57 -4.36
N LEU A 649 -5.90 -22.75 -5.00
CA LEU A 649 -4.88 -23.77 -4.75
C LEU A 649 -3.46 -23.26 -5.03
N SER A 650 -3.29 -22.47 -6.09
CA SER A 650 -2.00 -21.84 -6.40
C SER A 650 -1.59 -20.80 -5.34
N GLN A 651 -2.53 -20.03 -4.81
CA GLN A 651 -2.28 -19.09 -3.70
C GLN A 651 -1.89 -19.84 -2.42
N ILE A 652 -2.58 -20.93 -2.07
CA ILE A 652 -2.23 -21.79 -0.93
C ILE A 652 -0.82 -22.33 -1.08
N ALA A 653 -0.45 -22.82 -2.26
CA ALA A 653 0.90 -23.32 -2.54
C ALA A 653 1.97 -22.22 -2.36
N GLN A 654 1.71 -21.01 -2.84
CA GLN A 654 2.61 -19.87 -2.64
C GLN A 654 2.73 -19.47 -1.17
N GLN A 655 1.63 -19.40 -0.43
CA GLN A 655 1.62 -19.08 1.01
C GLN A 655 2.38 -20.13 1.82
N SER A 656 2.31 -21.41 1.45
CA SER A 656 3.03 -22.49 2.13
C SER A 656 4.56 -22.39 2.02
N ALA A 657 5.06 -21.58 1.10
CA ALA A 657 6.49 -21.31 0.91
C ALA A 657 6.98 -20.05 1.63
N ASN A 658 6.09 -19.11 1.92
CA ASN A 658 6.46 -17.82 2.50
C ASN A 658 6.56 -17.92 4.02
N PRO A 659 7.74 -17.66 4.63
CA PRO A 659 7.91 -17.78 6.10
C PRO A 659 6.97 -16.89 6.91
N ASN A 660 6.56 -15.72 6.40
CA ASN A 660 5.61 -14.85 7.10
C ASN A 660 4.19 -15.43 7.09
N SER A 661 3.77 -16.02 5.96
CA SER A 661 2.47 -16.72 5.85
C SER A 661 2.43 -17.94 6.73
N ILE A 662 3.52 -18.74 6.73
CA ILE A 662 3.68 -19.88 7.63
C ILE A 662 3.56 -19.45 9.09
N ALA A 663 4.26 -18.38 9.49
CA ALA A 663 4.20 -17.84 10.84
C ALA A 663 2.79 -17.38 11.22
N SER A 664 2.07 -16.72 10.31
CA SER A 664 0.70 -16.26 10.57
C SER A 664 -0.27 -17.42 10.74
N ASN A 665 -0.26 -18.38 9.83
CA ASN A 665 -1.15 -19.56 9.87
C ASN A 665 -0.86 -20.44 11.09
N THR A 666 0.43 -20.70 11.37
CA THR A 666 0.84 -21.47 12.54
C THR A 666 0.45 -20.78 13.85
N PHE A 667 0.64 -19.47 13.93
CA PHE A 667 0.30 -18.69 15.12
C PHE A 667 -1.21 -18.73 15.40
N ASN A 668 -2.06 -18.60 14.36
CA ASN A 668 -3.50 -18.71 14.52
C ASN A 668 -3.92 -20.08 15.05
N LYS A 669 -3.33 -21.17 14.52
CA LYS A 669 -3.58 -22.52 15.04
C LYS A 669 -3.17 -22.66 16.51
N LEU A 670 -2.08 -22.04 16.91
CA LEU A 670 -1.63 -22.03 18.31
C LEU A 670 -2.52 -21.16 19.21
N LEU A 671 -3.08 -20.07 18.69
CA LEU A 671 -3.97 -19.18 19.44
C LEU A 671 -5.35 -19.80 19.71
N TYR A 672 -5.99 -20.32 18.65
CA TYR A 672 -7.36 -20.79 18.71
C TYR A 672 -7.50 -22.30 18.93
N GLY A 673 -6.44 -23.08 18.66
CA GLY A 673 -6.49 -24.55 18.61
C GLY A 673 -6.86 -25.06 17.22
N GLU A 674 -6.42 -26.28 16.87
CA GLU A 674 -6.54 -26.81 15.50
C GLU A 674 -7.99 -26.96 15.01
N ASP A 675 -8.90 -27.32 15.90
CA ASP A 675 -10.30 -27.60 15.56
C ASP A 675 -11.19 -26.35 15.56
N HIS A 676 -10.68 -25.21 15.99
CA HIS A 676 -11.46 -23.98 16.06
C HIS A 676 -11.52 -23.29 14.69
N ILE A 677 -12.72 -22.91 14.24
CA ILE A 677 -12.91 -22.34 12.90
C ILE A 677 -12.02 -21.10 12.64
N LEU A 678 -11.82 -20.24 13.64
CA LEU A 678 -10.98 -19.03 13.52
C LEU A 678 -9.47 -19.34 13.43
N SER A 679 -9.04 -20.59 13.62
CA SER A 679 -7.66 -21.00 13.42
C SER A 679 -7.26 -21.10 11.95
N TYR A 680 -8.24 -21.29 11.08
CA TYR A 680 -8.04 -21.50 9.66
C TYR A 680 -7.78 -20.18 8.91
N ASN A 681 -7.16 -20.30 7.73
CA ASN A 681 -7.10 -19.22 6.78
C ASN A 681 -8.41 -19.17 5.97
N PRO A 682 -9.04 -18.00 5.77
CA PRO A 682 -10.28 -17.89 4.99
C PRO A 682 -10.21 -18.44 3.56
N ILE A 683 -9.04 -18.51 2.94
CA ILE A 683 -8.87 -19.11 1.61
C ILE A 683 -8.98 -20.65 1.61
N GLY A 684 -9.03 -21.26 2.78
CA GLY A 684 -9.09 -22.73 2.94
C GLY A 684 -7.73 -23.42 3.03
N THR A 685 -7.77 -24.72 2.91
CA THR A 685 -6.62 -25.62 2.78
C THR A 685 -6.69 -26.34 1.44
N THR A 686 -5.57 -26.95 0.99
CA THR A 686 -5.57 -27.76 -0.24
C THR A 686 -6.68 -28.79 -0.21
N ASN A 687 -6.81 -29.51 0.90
CA ASN A 687 -7.81 -30.58 1.04
C ASN A 687 -9.25 -30.05 1.02
N THR A 688 -9.56 -28.96 1.71
CA THR A 688 -10.93 -28.42 1.74
C THR A 688 -11.31 -27.85 0.38
N VAL A 689 -10.43 -27.03 -0.23
CA VAL A 689 -10.69 -26.39 -1.53
C VAL A 689 -10.87 -27.42 -2.65
N GLU A 690 -10.08 -28.51 -2.68
CA GLU A 690 -10.26 -29.60 -3.66
C GLU A 690 -11.65 -30.25 -3.58
N ASN A 691 -12.23 -30.32 -2.39
CA ASN A 691 -13.50 -30.98 -2.16
C ASN A 691 -14.74 -30.06 -2.22
N ILE A 692 -14.57 -28.74 -2.13
CA ILE A 692 -15.67 -27.78 -2.26
C ILE A 692 -16.32 -27.90 -3.64
N THR A 693 -17.65 -27.87 -3.67
CA THR A 693 -18.47 -27.93 -4.87
C THR A 693 -19.22 -26.61 -5.12
N LEU A 694 -19.67 -26.38 -6.32
CA LEU A 694 -20.48 -25.19 -6.66
C LEU A 694 -21.79 -25.13 -5.86
N GLU A 695 -22.32 -26.29 -5.44
CA GLU A 695 -23.54 -26.33 -4.61
C GLU A 695 -23.24 -25.85 -3.18
N ASP A 696 -22.06 -26.13 -2.63
CA ASP A 696 -21.66 -25.63 -1.31
C ASP A 696 -21.62 -24.09 -1.29
N LEU A 697 -21.17 -23.46 -2.37
CA LEU A 697 -21.19 -22.00 -2.51
C LEU A 697 -22.60 -21.45 -2.53
N LYS A 698 -23.51 -22.09 -3.31
CA LYS A 698 -24.91 -21.70 -3.37
C LYS A 698 -25.62 -21.88 -2.04
N ASP A 699 -25.34 -22.97 -1.34
CA ASP A 699 -25.90 -23.23 -0.01
C ASP A 699 -25.43 -22.19 1.01
N TYR A 700 -24.13 -21.85 1.00
CA TYR A 700 -23.59 -20.79 1.84
C TYR A 700 -24.27 -19.43 1.53
N TYR A 701 -24.34 -19.02 0.26
CA TYR A 701 -25.02 -17.81 -0.19
C TYR A 701 -26.49 -17.78 0.22
N ASN A 702 -27.25 -18.86 -0.08
CA ASN A 702 -28.67 -18.93 0.22
C ASN A 702 -28.94 -18.88 1.75
N THR A 703 -28.03 -19.34 2.56
CA THR A 703 -28.19 -19.38 4.02
C THR A 703 -27.78 -18.06 4.67
N ASN A 704 -26.67 -17.46 4.26
CA ASN A 704 -25.98 -16.42 5.03
C ASN A 704 -26.02 -15.01 4.40
N PHE A 705 -26.34 -14.89 3.10
CA PHE A 705 -26.33 -13.62 2.42
C PHE A 705 -27.66 -12.88 2.58
N SER A 706 -27.74 -11.95 3.58
CA SER A 706 -28.98 -11.29 3.99
C SER A 706 -28.76 -9.84 4.43
N PRO A 707 -29.71 -8.93 4.12
CA PRO A 707 -29.63 -7.55 4.61
C PRO A 707 -29.74 -7.41 6.12
N SER A 708 -30.24 -8.46 6.83
CA SER A 708 -30.36 -8.44 8.31
C SER A 708 -29.01 -8.45 9.05
N VAL A 709 -27.92 -8.72 8.35
CA VAL A 709 -26.54 -8.74 8.89
C VAL A 709 -25.63 -7.85 8.05
N ALA A 710 -26.22 -6.89 7.32
CA ALA A 710 -25.49 -6.04 6.39
C ALA A 710 -25.57 -4.57 6.80
N ASP A 711 -24.42 -3.91 6.77
CA ASP A 711 -24.27 -2.48 6.89
C ASP A 711 -23.64 -1.91 5.63
N MET A 712 -24.13 -0.78 5.14
CA MET A 712 -23.51 -0.03 4.06
C MET A 712 -22.86 1.24 4.61
N HIS A 713 -21.63 1.49 4.19
CA HIS A 713 -20.87 2.69 4.47
C HIS A 713 -20.55 3.41 3.16
N ILE A 714 -20.77 4.72 3.09
CA ILE A 714 -20.55 5.50 1.87
C ILE A 714 -19.94 6.86 2.17
N VAL A 715 -18.92 7.24 1.38
CA VAL A 715 -18.26 8.54 1.47
C VAL A 715 -18.03 9.07 0.05
N GLY A 716 -18.37 10.33 -0.20
CA GLY A 716 -18.06 10.93 -1.49
C GLY A 716 -18.91 12.14 -1.88
N ALA A 717 -18.77 12.53 -3.14
CA ALA A 717 -19.44 13.69 -3.72
C ALA A 717 -20.88 13.35 -4.14
N ILE A 718 -21.68 12.97 -3.14
CA ILE A 718 -23.10 12.60 -3.29
C ILE A 718 -23.87 12.96 -2.02
N ASP A 719 -25.12 13.40 -2.15
CA ASP A 719 -25.94 13.71 -0.98
C ASP A 719 -26.75 12.50 -0.46
N GLU A 720 -27.16 12.56 0.82
CA GLU A 720 -27.95 11.53 1.52
C GLU A 720 -29.19 11.10 0.70
N ASN A 721 -29.95 12.04 0.15
CA ASN A 721 -31.20 11.70 -0.55
C ASN A 721 -30.95 10.97 -1.87
N GLU A 722 -29.87 11.31 -2.57
CA GLU A 722 -29.45 10.62 -3.80
C GLU A 722 -29.02 9.20 -3.46
N VAL A 723 -28.27 8.98 -2.38
CA VAL A 723 -27.87 7.62 -1.93
C VAL A 723 -29.12 6.81 -1.57
N ILE A 724 -30.01 7.32 -0.74
CA ILE A 724 -31.23 6.59 -0.33
C ILE A 724 -32.11 6.27 -1.55
N ALA A 725 -32.24 7.20 -2.49
CA ALA A 725 -33.01 6.95 -3.70
C ALA A 725 -32.40 5.87 -4.59
N SER A 726 -31.08 5.83 -4.73
CA SER A 726 -30.34 4.83 -5.52
C SER A 726 -30.44 3.43 -4.92
N LEU A 727 -30.61 3.29 -3.61
CA LEU A 727 -30.72 2.00 -2.91
C LEU A 727 -32.13 1.39 -2.96
N SER A 728 -33.15 2.13 -3.46
CA SER A 728 -34.53 1.62 -3.51
C SER A 728 -34.66 0.27 -4.24
N PRO A 729 -33.98 -0.02 -5.38
CA PRO A 729 -34.05 -1.32 -6.02
C PRO A 729 -33.49 -2.45 -5.17
N LEU A 730 -32.38 -2.21 -4.46
CA LEU A 730 -31.77 -3.16 -3.55
C LEU A 730 -32.68 -3.43 -2.34
N GLU A 731 -33.29 -2.41 -1.77
CA GLU A 731 -34.27 -2.53 -0.67
C GLU A 731 -35.47 -3.38 -1.07
N GLU A 732 -36.00 -3.20 -2.30
CA GLU A 732 -37.18 -3.93 -2.78
C GLU A 732 -36.87 -5.40 -3.14
N LYS A 733 -35.67 -5.70 -3.65
CA LYS A 733 -35.32 -7.04 -4.20
C LYS A 733 -34.60 -7.94 -3.21
N TRP A 734 -33.80 -7.38 -2.30
CA TRP A 734 -33.00 -8.18 -1.35
C TRP A 734 -33.86 -8.58 -0.14
N GLU A 735 -34.35 -9.83 -0.19
CA GLU A 735 -35.25 -10.37 0.81
C GLU A 735 -34.52 -10.58 2.17
N ASN A 736 -35.10 -10.06 3.23
CA ASN A 736 -34.60 -10.26 4.59
C ASN A 736 -34.86 -11.70 5.05
N LYS A 737 -33.81 -12.32 5.57
CA LYS A 737 -33.84 -13.62 6.24
C LYS A 737 -32.95 -13.58 7.48
N ALA A 738 -33.36 -14.28 8.54
CA ALA A 738 -32.54 -14.37 9.75
C ALA A 738 -31.28 -15.20 9.48
N VAL A 739 -30.12 -14.64 9.86
CA VAL A 739 -28.83 -15.32 9.88
C VAL A 739 -28.44 -15.52 11.35
N GLU A 740 -28.01 -16.72 11.70
CA GLU A 740 -27.57 -17.03 13.07
C GLU A 740 -26.04 -16.89 13.15
N ILE A 741 -25.59 -15.88 13.88
CA ILE A 741 -24.17 -15.68 14.13
C ILE A 741 -23.76 -16.50 15.34
N PRO A 742 -22.78 -17.43 15.22
CA PRO A 742 -22.39 -18.30 16.32
C PRO A 742 -21.60 -17.55 17.40
N GLU A 743 -21.86 -17.88 18.66
CA GLU A 743 -20.99 -17.48 19.76
C GLU A 743 -19.87 -18.52 19.90
N PHE A 744 -18.62 -18.04 20.07
CA PHE A 744 -17.47 -18.90 20.19
C PHE A 744 -16.93 -18.93 21.61
N ASP A 745 -16.60 -20.13 22.11
CA ASP A 745 -15.82 -20.29 23.33
C ASP A 745 -14.34 -19.97 23.04
N MET A 746 -13.90 -18.75 23.35
CA MET A 746 -12.53 -18.34 23.10
C MET A 746 -11.55 -18.99 24.07
N PRO A 747 -10.39 -19.50 23.57
CA PRO A 747 -9.37 -20.05 24.44
C PRO A 747 -8.80 -19.00 25.40
N ASP A 748 -8.52 -19.42 26.62
CA ASP A 748 -7.80 -18.58 27.60
C ASP A 748 -6.35 -18.36 27.18
N ALA A 749 -5.77 -17.24 27.63
CA ALA A 749 -4.34 -16.99 27.47
C ALA A 749 -3.53 -18.12 28.14
N PRO A 750 -2.34 -18.48 27.62
CA PRO A 750 -1.51 -19.52 28.20
C PRO A 750 -1.21 -19.29 29.67
N GLU A 751 -1.27 -20.33 30.50
CA GLU A 751 -0.86 -20.23 31.92
C GLU A 751 0.65 -20.02 32.07
N SER A 752 1.44 -20.53 31.10
CA SER A 752 2.89 -20.37 31.02
C SER A 752 3.35 -20.36 29.58
N SER A 753 4.42 -19.59 29.31
CA SER A 753 4.98 -19.51 27.97
C SER A 753 5.60 -20.81 27.49
N THR A 754 5.45 -21.08 26.20
CA THR A 754 6.06 -22.18 25.48
C THR A 754 6.68 -21.67 24.18
N VAL A 755 7.87 -22.18 23.84
CA VAL A 755 8.54 -21.90 22.57
C VAL A 755 8.10 -22.97 21.56
N TYR A 756 7.56 -22.52 20.45
CA TYR A 756 7.21 -23.32 19.29
C TYR A 756 8.15 -22.98 18.13
N PHE A 757 8.58 -24.00 17.42
CA PHE A 757 9.47 -23.84 16.27
C PHE A 757 8.87 -24.49 15.04
N TYR A 758 8.82 -23.74 13.94
CA TYR A 758 8.50 -24.26 12.61
C TYR A 758 9.76 -24.26 11.75
N ASP A 759 10.16 -25.43 11.25
CA ASP A 759 11.39 -25.58 10.48
C ASP A 759 11.19 -25.17 9.02
N VAL A 760 11.98 -24.16 8.61
CA VAL A 760 12.20 -23.76 7.22
C VAL A 760 13.69 -23.89 6.95
N PRO A 761 14.14 -24.99 6.35
CA PRO A 761 15.55 -25.27 6.14
C PRO A 761 16.25 -24.18 5.31
N ASP A 762 17.48 -23.86 5.70
CA ASP A 762 18.36 -22.89 5.03
C ASP A 762 17.82 -21.43 4.98
N ALA A 763 16.80 -21.10 5.78
CA ALA A 763 16.26 -19.73 5.88
C ALA A 763 17.34 -18.75 6.36
N LYS A 764 17.48 -17.63 5.67
CA LYS A 764 18.46 -16.57 6.00
C LYS A 764 17.98 -15.68 7.16
N GLN A 765 16.68 -15.70 7.44
CA GLN A 765 16.05 -15.02 8.56
C GLN A 765 15.12 -15.97 9.32
N SER A 766 14.92 -15.67 10.60
CA SER A 766 13.83 -16.25 11.39
C SER A 766 12.70 -15.24 11.53
N VAL A 767 11.46 -15.69 11.33
CA VAL A 767 10.28 -14.90 11.66
C VAL A 767 9.90 -15.17 13.10
N LEU A 768 9.82 -14.13 13.91
CA LEU A 768 9.39 -14.17 15.30
C LEU A 768 7.93 -13.72 15.38
N ARG A 769 7.09 -14.49 16.06
CA ARG A 769 5.73 -14.10 16.38
C ARG A 769 5.39 -14.53 17.81
N PHE A 770 5.25 -13.55 18.70
CA PHE A 770 5.00 -13.76 20.12
C PHE A 770 3.69 -13.11 20.52
N GLY A 771 2.92 -13.77 21.39
CA GLY A 771 1.66 -13.18 21.85
C GLY A 771 0.65 -14.21 22.33
N TYR A 772 -0.57 -13.79 22.48
CA TYR A 772 -1.68 -14.59 23.00
C TYR A 772 -3.02 -13.97 22.60
N LEU A 773 -4.12 -14.72 22.75
CA LEU A 773 -5.46 -14.20 22.54
C LEU A 773 -5.85 -13.28 23.71
N ALA A 774 -6.08 -11.98 23.44
CA ALA A 774 -6.23 -10.95 24.46
C ALA A 774 -7.69 -10.61 24.74
N MET A 775 -8.31 -9.72 23.96
CA MET A 775 -9.61 -9.16 24.25
C MET A 775 -10.31 -8.60 23.01
N PRO A 776 -11.64 -8.45 23.00
CA PRO A 776 -12.37 -7.77 21.95
C PRO A 776 -12.13 -6.25 22.00
N GLU A 777 -12.39 -5.54 20.88
CA GLU A 777 -12.23 -4.07 20.79
C GLU A 777 -13.21 -3.33 21.72
N THR A 778 -14.35 -3.93 21.99
CA THR A 778 -15.36 -3.41 22.92
C THR A 778 -14.97 -3.53 24.40
N HIS A 779 -13.85 -4.22 24.73
CA HIS A 779 -13.38 -4.34 26.10
C HIS A 779 -12.95 -2.99 26.69
N PRO A 780 -13.34 -2.65 27.94
CA PRO A 780 -13.03 -1.33 28.53
C PRO A 780 -11.51 -0.98 28.60
N ASP A 781 -10.65 -1.98 28.60
CA ASP A 781 -9.20 -1.79 28.62
C ASP A 781 -8.57 -1.76 27.23
N PHE A 782 -9.29 -2.10 26.15
CA PHE A 782 -8.69 -2.25 24.83
C PHE A 782 -7.98 -0.96 24.37
N TYR A 783 -8.67 0.16 24.38
CA TYR A 783 -8.08 1.43 23.98
C TYR A 783 -6.96 1.89 24.94
N LYS A 784 -7.11 1.64 26.26
CA LYS A 784 -6.07 1.93 27.24
C LYS A 784 -4.83 1.03 27.05
N ALA A 785 -5.02 -0.24 26.68
CA ALA A 785 -3.93 -1.14 26.34
C ALA A 785 -3.22 -0.71 25.04
N THR A 786 -3.96 -0.17 24.07
CA THR A 786 -3.38 0.45 22.87
C THR A 786 -2.52 1.66 23.23
N ILE A 787 -2.97 2.52 24.15
CA ILE A 787 -2.16 3.65 24.68
C ILE A 787 -0.88 3.12 25.35
N MET A 788 -0.98 2.10 26.20
CA MET A 788 0.18 1.44 26.82
C MET A 788 1.15 0.89 25.78
N ASN A 789 0.64 0.24 24.74
CA ASN A 789 1.44 -0.39 23.70
C ASN A 789 2.16 0.62 22.78
N TYR A 790 1.71 1.86 22.71
CA TYR A 790 2.32 2.87 21.85
C TYR A 790 3.84 2.97 22.08
N LYS A 791 4.28 3.16 23.31
CA LYS A 791 5.72 3.25 23.64
C LYS A 791 6.41 1.88 23.63
N LEU A 792 5.71 0.76 23.80
CA LEU A 792 6.29 -0.58 23.76
C LEU A 792 6.72 -0.95 22.33
N GLY A 793 5.80 -1.00 21.39
CA GLY A 793 6.04 -1.42 20.01
C GLY A 793 5.06 -0.88 18.97
N GLY A 794 4.06 -0.07 19.38
CA GLY A 794 3.06 0.52 18.50
C GLY A 794 3.48 1.86 17.87
N GLY A 795 4.43 2.57 18.49
CA GLY A 795 4.86 3.90 18.07
C GLY A 795 5.98 3.92 17.01
N GLY A 796 6.08 2.89 16.18
CA GLY A 796 7.05 2.82 15.09
C GLY A 796 8.49 2.93 15.56
N PHE A 797 9.27 3.82 14.95
CA PHE A 797 10.69 4.01 15.28
C PHE A 797 10.95 4.48 16.72
N ALA A 798 10.02 5.22 17.32
CA ALA A 798 10.15 5.71 18.67
C ALA A 798 9.81 4.67 19.76
N SER A 799 9.33 3.48 19.37
CA SER A 799 9.01 2.42 20.31
C SER A 799 10.25 1.74 20.87
N ARG A 800 10.16 1.21 22.10
CA ARG A 800 11.31 0.56 22.76
C ARG A 800 11.79 -0.68 22.02
N LEU A 801 10.87 -1.48 21.47
CA LEU A 801 11.24 -2.66 20.71
C LEU A 801 12.09 -2.27 19.49
N THR A 802 11.67 -1.24 18.73
CA THR A 802 12.43 -0.78 17.57
C THR A 802 13.76 -0.14 17.97
N GLN A 803 13.75 0.73 18.98
CA GLN A 803 14.97 1.39 19.44
C GLN A 803 16.04 0.40 19.92
N GLU A 804 15.66 -0.70 20.58
CA GLU A 804 16.62 -1.68 21.07
C GLU A 804 17.06 -2.68 19.98
N LEU A 805 16.11 -3.27 19.21
CA LEU A 805 16.46 -4.34 18.27
C LEU A 805 16.98 -3.81 16.94
N ARG A 806 16.40 -2.74 16.40
CA ARG A 806 16.83 -2.13 15.13
C ARG A 806 17.96 -1.11 15.40
N GLU A 807 17.66 -0.04 16.14
CA GLU A 807 18.58 1.09 16.29
C GLU A 807 19.78 0.74 17.20
N GLY A 808 19.54 -0.02 18.24
CA GLY A 808 20.58 -0.42 19.18
C GLY A 808 21.45 -1.59 18.68
N LYS A 809 20.85 -2.63 18.11
CA LYS A 809 21.54 -3.89 17.76
C LYS A 809 21.67 -4.19 16.26
N GLY A 810 20.86 -3.59 15.40
CA GLY A 810 20.81 -3.94 13.97
C GLY A 810 20.43 -5.41 13.71
N TYR A 811 19.58 -6.00 14.56
CA TYR A 811 19.17 -7.39 14.45
C TYR A 811 18.03 -7.58 13.44
N THR A 812 17.23 -6.56 13.23
CA THR A 812 16.04 -6.56 12.38
C THR A 812 15.97 -5.29 11.55
N TYR A 813 15.19 -5.32 10.47
CA TYR A 813 14.71 -4.14 9.77
C TYR A 813 13.56 -3.46 10.54
N GLY A 814 12.69 -4.25 11.22
CA GLY A 814 11.60 -3.70 12.02
C GLY A 814 10.99 -4.73 12.96
N ILE A 815 10.47 -4.24 14.07
CA ILE A 815 9.70 -4.99 15.06
C ILE A 815 8.52 -4.16 15.51
N ARG A 816 7.36 -4.78 15.67
CA ARG A 816 6.14 -4.10 16.09
C ARG A 816 5.37 -4.95 17.08
N SER A 817 4.61 -4.30 17.95
CA SER A 817 3.60 -4.95 18.78
C SER A 817 2.25 -4.24 18.64
N GLY A 818 1.16 -4.99 18.83
CA GLY A 818 -0.18 -4.43 18.73
C GLY A 818 -1.24 -5.34 19.32
N PHE A 819 -2.35 -4.72 19.70
CA PHE A 819 -3.61 -5.39 19.94
C PHE A 819 -4.44 -5.33 18.65
N SER A 820 -5.05 -6.43 18.29
CA SER A 820 -6.08 -6.45 17.26
C SER A 820 -7.32 -7.10 17.86
N GLY A 821 -8.47 -6.52 17.59
CA GLY A 821 -9.73 -7.02 18.09
C GLY A 821 -10.83 -6.74 17.06
N SER A 822 -11.98 -7.27 17.36
CA SER A 822 -13.24 -7.01 16.73
C SER A 822 -14.29 -7.03 17.86
N ASP A 823 -15.49 -7.40 17.59
CA ASP A 823 -16.49 -7.77 18.59
C ASP A 823 -16.13 -9.02 19.39
N ILE A 824 -15.26 -9.88 18.83
CA ILE A 824 -14.68 -11.04 19.53
C ILE A 824 -13.21 -10.79 19.91
N ALA A 825 -12.69 -11.60 20.84
CA ALA A 825 -11.32 -11.47 21.32
C ALA A 825 -10.30 -11.68 20.18
N GLY A 826 -9.39 -10.70 20.04
CA GLY A 826 -8.26 -10.78 19.13
C GLY A 826 -6.91 -10.82 19.88
N PRO A 827 -5.80 -11.07 19.18
CA PRO A 827 -4.50 -11.23 19.81
C PRO A 827 -3.83 -9.91 20.20
N PHE A 828 -3.05 -9.95 21.27
CA PHE A 828 -1.85 -9.17 21.41
C PHE A 828 -0.72 -9.91 20.70
N SER A 829 0.01 -9.23 19.82
CA SER A 829 1.11 -9.86 19.08
C SER A 829 2.32 -8.96 18.93
N ILE A 830 3.51 -9.57 18.96
CA ILE A 830 4.80 -8.98 18.62
C ILE A 830 5.32 -9.72 17.39
N SER A 831 5.77 -9.01 16.36
CA SER A 831 6.26 -9.62 15.12
C SER A 831 7.53 -8.95 14.61
N SER A 832 8.47 -9.77 14.11
CA SER A 832 9.74 -9.31 13.52
C SER A 832 10.34 -10.38 12.61
N GLY A 833 11.04 -9.94 11.55
CA GLY A 833 12.00 -10.76 10.82
C GLY A 833 13.41 -10.44 11.33
N VAL A 834 14.15 -11.44 11.80
CA VAL A 834 15.51 -11.27 12.34
C VAL A 834 16.50 -12.16 11.59
N ARG A 835 17.74 -11.72 11.46
CA ARG A 835 18.79 -12.56 10.87
C ARG A 835 18.94 -13.88 11.65
N THR A 836 19.03 -15.01 10.95
CA THR A 836 19.04 -16.36 11.53
C THR A 836 20.02 -16.51 12.72
N ASN A 837 21.25 -16.01 12.62
CA ASN A 837 22.26 -16.18 13.66
C ASN A 837 22.05 -15.32 14.94
N VAL A 838 21.04 -14.46 14.99
CA VAL A 838 20.65 -13.65 16.16
C VAL A 838 19.23 -13.95 16.65
N THR A 839 18.65 -15.07 16.23
CA THR A 839 17.29 -15.49 16.60
C THR A 839 17.10 -15.54 18.12
N TYR A 840 18.00 -16.24 18.83
CA TYR A 840 17.95 -16.32 20.28
C TYR A 840 18.18 -14.97 20.95
N GLU A 841 19.18 -14.22 20.51
CA GLU A 841 19.52 -12.91 21.06
C GLU A 841 18.34 -11.92 20.91
N SER A 842 17.65 -11.96 19.77
CA SER A 842 16.47 -11.12 19.53
C SER A 842 15.30 -11.51 20.45
N ALA A 843 15.00 -12.80 20.54
CA ALA A 843 13.94 -13.30 21.42
C ALA A 843 14.24 -13.01 22.91
N ALA A 844 15.49 -13.18 23.33
CA ALA A 844 15.92 -12.86 24.70
C ALA A 844 15.81 -11.37 25.01
N LEU A 845 16.16 -10.51 24.06
CA LEU A 845 16.03 -9.06 24.22
C LEU A 845 14.56 -8.62 24.28
N VAL A 846 13.68 -9.17 23.43
CA VAL A 846 12.24 -8.93 23.53
C VAL A 846 11.71 -9.32 24.91
N LYS A 847 12.09 -10.50 25.39
CA LYS A 847 11.72 -10.96 26.75
C LYS A 847 12.16 -9.97 27.82
N GLN A 848 13.41 -9.54 27.79
CA GLN A 848 13.96 -8.57 28.74
C GLN A 848 13.19 -7.25 28.70
N ILE A 849 12.91 -6.72 27.50
CA ILE A 849 12.16 -5.46 27.33
C ILE A 849 10.78 -5.59 27.97
N LEU A 850 10.06 -6.68 27.72
CA LEU A 850 8.73 -6.93 28.29
C LEU A 850 8.78 -7.01 29.83
N GLU A 851 9.76 -7.71 30.39
CA GLU A 851 9.95 -7.82 31.85
C GLU A 851 10.23 -6.48 32.51
N GLU A 852 11.01 -5.61 31.85
CA GLU A 852 11.44 -4.32 32.39
C GLU A 852 10.43 -3.20 32.11
N TYR A 853 9.57 -3.33 31.10
CA TYR A 853 8.71 -2.27 30.62
C TYR A 853 7.81 -1.64 31.68
N PRO A 854 7.09 -2.41 32.53
CA PRO A 854 6.22 -1.82 33.55
C PRO A 854 6.96 -0.87 34.51
N GLU A 855 8.21 -1.20 34.87
CA GLU A 855 9.00 -0.43 35.85
C GLU A 855 9.79 0.72 35.22
N THR A 856 10.03 0.63 33.90
CA THR A 856 10.85 1.62 33.18
C THR A 856 10.01 2.64 32.39
N PHE A 857 8.69 2.51 32.34
CA PHE A 857 7.80 3.49 31.71
C PHE A 857 7.75 4.77 32.55
N THR A 858 8.07 5.91 31.94
CA THR A 858 8.28 7.20 32.63
C THR A 858 7.10 8.16 32.43
N ASP A 859 7.12 9.28 33.18
CA ASP A 859 6.19 10.39 32.97
C ASP A 859 6.40 11.08 31.60
N GLU A 860 7.64 11.09 31.12
CA GLU A 860 7.99 11.60 29.79
C GLU A 860 7.40 10.71 28.68
N ASP A 861 7.52 9.38 28.79
CA ASP A 861 6.88 8.43 27.87
C ASP A 861 5.37 8.66 27.81
N LEU A 862 4.74 8.87 28.98
CA LEU A 862 3.30 9.17 29.03
C LEU A 862 2.95 10.49 28.33
N ASN A 863 3.73 11.54 28.59
CA ASN A 863 3.48 12.86 27.99
C ASN A 863 3.64 12.83 26.47
N ASN A 864 4.67 12.16 25.97
CA ASN A 864 4.92 11.98 24.54
C ASN A 864 3.78 11.18 23.90
N THR A 865 3.36 10.08 24.52
CA THR A 865 2.22 9.25 24.05
C THR A 865 0.92 10.06 23.98
N LYS A 866 0.62 10.83 25.04
CA LYS A 866 -0.56 11.71 25.08
C LYS A 866 -0.50 12.79 24.00
N SER A 867 0.63 13.46 23.86
CA SER A 867 0.83 14.48 22.84
C SER A 867 0.58 13.91 21.44
N TYR A 868 1.18 12.77 21.13
CA TYR A 868 1.01 12.10 19.86
C TYR A 868 -0.46 11.75 19.57
N LEU A 869 -1.11 11.03 20.49
CA LEU A 869 -2.46 10.51 20.28
C LEU A 869 -3.51 11.63 20.17
N ILE A 870 -3.33 12.73 20.91
CA ILE A 870 -4.23 13.90 20.79
C ILE A 870 -4.00 14.61 19.46
N LYS A 871 -2.75 14.84 19.07
CA LYS A 871 -2.43 15.60 17.86
C LYS A 871 -2.68 14.78 16.58
N SER A 872 -2.44 13.48 16.58
CA SER A 872 -2.67 12.61 15.44
C SER A 872 -4.14 12.53 15.01
N SER A 873 -5.07 12.93 15.90
CA SER A 873 -6.49 13.01 15.52
C SER A 873 -6.77 14.01 14.40
N ALA A 874 -5.89 15.00 14.19
CA ALA A 874 -5.99 15.94 13.06
C ALA A 874 -5.95 15.26 11.69
N ARG A 875 -5.29 14.08 11.56
CA ARG A 875 -5.17 13.32 10.32
C ARG A 875 -6.23 12.24 10.15
N GLN A 876 -7.09 12.06 11.16
CA GLN A 876 -7.96 10.88 11.26
C GLN A 876 -9.03 10.84 10.17
N PHE A 877 -9.37 11.98 9.56
CA PHE A 877 -10.45 12.10 8.60
C PHE A 877 -10.03 12.63 7.25
N GLU A 878 -8.73 12.63 6.94
CA GLU A 878 -8.19 13.18 5.71
C GLU A 878 -8.69 12.45 4.45
N THR A 879 -8.71 11.13 4.44
CA THR A 879 -9.05 10.34 3.24
C THR A 879 -10.45 9.72 3.32
N SER A 880 -11.06 9.43 2.16
CA SER A 880 -12.34 8.69 2.09
C SER A 880 -12.25 7.33 2.81
N GLY A 881 -11.13 6.62 2.65
CA GLY A 881 -10.91 5.36 3.36
C GLY A 881 -10.88 5.51 4.89
N SER A 882 -10.31 6.61 5.42
CA SER A 882 -10.34 6.90 6.85
C SER A 882 -11.75 7.20 7.35
N LYS A 883 -12.53 7.93 6.55
CA LYS A 883 -13.95 8.23 6.84
C LYS A 883 -14.79 6.94 6.78
N LEU A 884 -14.57 6.04 5.80
CA LEU A 884 -15.22 4.72 5.74
C LEU A 884 -14.89 3.87 6.98
N ASN A 885 -13.63 3.85 7.42
CA ASN A 885 -13.25 3.15 8.65
C ASN A 885 -13.96 3.73 9.89
N MET A 886 -14.19 5.04 9.95
CA MET A 886 -15.00 5.65 11.03
C MET A 886 -16.41 5.10 11.00
N LEU A 887 -17.07 5.06 9.84
CA LEU A 887 -18.43 4.54 9.69
C LEU A 887 -18.51 3.06 10.07
N SER A 888 -17.54 2.24 9.60
CA SER A 888 -17.45 0.82 9.94
C SER A 888 -17.27 0.60 11.46
N ASN A 889 -16.47 1.42 12.15
CA ASN A 889 -16.35 1.35 13.61
C ASN A 889 -17.65 1.71 14.33
N ILE A 890 -18.39 2.71 13.84
CA ILE A 890 -19.68 3.11 14.39
C ILE A 890 -20.67 1.95 14.29
N SER A 891 -20.82 1.36 13.10
CA SER A 891 -21.76 0.25 12.87
C SER A 891 -21.36 -1.02 13.62
N SER A 892 -20.10 -1.45 13.50
CA SER A 892 -19.64 -2.73 14.06
C SER A 892 -19.64 -2.77 15.58
N TYR A 893 -19.37 -1.63 16.25
CA TYR A 893 -19.25 -1.58 17.71
C TYR A 893 -20.40 -0.83 18.39
N GLY A 894 -21.36 -0.29 17.63
CA GLY A 894 -22.45 0.51 18.16
C GLY A 894 -21.98 1.79 18.83
N TRP A 895 -20.90 2.41 18.32
CA TRP A 895 -20.36 3.64 18.87
C TRP A 895 -21.12 4.86 18.36
N GLU A 896 -21.22 5.89 19.21
CA GLU A 896 -21.74 7.19 18.77
C GLU A 896 -20.74 7.88 17.82
N PRO A 897 -21.20 8.69 16.87
CA PRO A 897 -20.31 9.36 15.91
C PRO A 897 -19.18 10.20 16.54
N ASP A 898 -19.34 10.63 17.80
CA ASP A 898 -18.35 11.40 18.53
C ASP A 898 -17.46 10.58 19.46
N TYR A 899 -17.42 9.23 19.33
CA TYR A 899 -16.56 8.32 20.12
C TYR A 899 -15.09 8.75 20.16
N VAL A 900 -14.64 9.48 19.16
CA VAL A 900 -13.28 10.05 19.11
C VAL A 900 -13.02 11.00 20.28
N ARG A 901 -14.04 11.73 20.76
CA ARG A 901 -13.95 12.61 21.94
C ARG A 901 -13.75 11.81 23.22
N ASP A 902 -14.45 10.69 23.36
CA ASP A 902 -14.30 9.79 24.52
C ASP A 902 -12.90 9.17 24.56
N ARG A 903 -12.37 8.82 23.38
CA ARG A 903 -10.97 8.39 23.22
C ARG A 903 -9.98 9.49 23.63
N GLN A 904 -10.18 10.72 23.19
CA GLN A 904 -9.36 11.86 23.59
C GLN A 904 -9.42 12.10 25.11
N GLU A 905 -10.61 12.02 25.75
CA GLU A 905 -10.74 12.13 27.20
C GLU A 905 -9.97 11.01 27.91
N THR A 906 -10.04 9.78 27.41
CA THR A 906 -9.27 8.64 27.93
C THR A 906 -7.78 8.92 27.87
N VAL A 907 -7.27 9.41 26.73
CA VAL A 907 -5.85 9.79 26.58
C VAL A 907 -5.45 10.89 27.57
N GLN A 908 -6.29 11.92 27.75
CA GLN A 908 -6.01 13.04 28.67
C GLN A 908 -5.94 12.59 30.12
N THR A 909 -6.81 11.67 30.52
CA THR A 909 -7.01 11.29 31.95
C THR A 909 -6.15 10.11 32.41
N ILE A 910 -5.73 9.20 31.51
CA ILE A 910 -4.93 8.04 31.85
C ILE A 910 -3.64 8.44 32.60
N THR A 911 -3.30 7.69 33.63
CA THR A 911 -2.13 7.93 34.48
C THR A 911 -1.02 6.95 34.18
N LYS A 912 0.22 7.30 34.60
CA LYS A 912 1.38 6.41 34.48
C LYS A 912 1.17 5.09 35.23
N ASP A 913 0.62 5.17 36.45
CA ASP A 913 0.38 3.96 37.27
C ASP A 913 -0.61 3.01 36.58
N GLU A 914 -1.64 3.55 35.90
CA GLU A 914 -2.56 2.74 35.09
C GLU A 914 -1.84 2.10 33.89
N VAL A 915 -1.02 2.85 33.16
CA VAL A 915 -0.21 2.28 32.05
C VAL A 915 0.72 1.18 32.52
N GLN A 916 1.39 1.38 33.66
CA GLN A 916 2.26 0.35 34.25
C GLN A 916 1.48 -0.89 34.67
N GLU A 917 0.28 -0.75 35.20
CA GLU A 917 -0.58 -1.90 35.56
C GLU A 917 -1.09 -2.64 34.34
N LEU A 918 -1.51 -1.90 33.28
CA LEU A 918 -1.87 -2.50 32.00
C LEU A 918 -0.69 -3.27 31.38
N ALA A 919 0.53 -2.74 31.47
CA ALA A 919 1.72 -3.44 31.00
C ALA A 919 1.98 -4.75 31.77
N ARG A 920 1.81 -4.76 33.10
CA ARG A 920 1.91 -6.01 33.91
C ARG A 920 0.85 -7.01 33.56
N THR A 921 -0.34 -6.54 33.18
CA THR A 921 -1.49 -7.40 32.86
C THR A 921 -1.38 -7.98 31.45
N TYR A 922 -1.05 -7.15 30.47
CA TYR A 922 -1.17 -7.48 29.05
C TYR A 922 0.16 -7.71 28.32
N ALA A 923 1.30 -7.33 28.87
CA ALA A 923 2.62 -7.51 28.27
C ALA A 923 3.53 -8.49 29.05
N ASP A 924 2.95 -9.49 29.76
CA ASP A 924 3.70 -10.48 30.54
C ASP A 924 4.34 -11.53 29.63
N PRO A 925 5.68 -11.57 29.49
CA PRO A 925 6.37 -12.54 28.64
C PRO A 925 6.24 -13.99 29.09
N ASN A 926 5.75 -14.24 30.31
CA ASN A 926 5.61 -15.58 30.86
C ASN A 926 4.26 -16.24 30.54
N ARG A 927 3.38 -15.53 29.80
CA ARG A 927 2.04 -16.00 29.46
C ARG A 927 1.76 -15.84 27.95
N MET A 928 2.76 -16.10 27.11
CA MET A 928 2.67 -15.94 25.66
C MET A 928 3.08 -17.21 24.92
N ILE A 929 2.58 -17.38 23.72
CA ILE A 929 3.09 -18.26 22.69
C ILE A 929 4.33 -17.60 22.10
N TRP A 930 5.44 -18.32 22.04
CA TRP A 930 6.69 -17.85 21.43
C TRP A 930 6.97 -18.66 20.16
N LEU A 931 6.42 -18.23 19.02
CA LEU A 931 6.61 -18.92 17.76
C LEU A 931 7.83 -18.36 17.02
N VAL A 932 8.68 -19.28 16.56
CA VAL A 932 9.82 -18.99 15.67
C VAL A 932 9.69 -19.84 14.42
N VAL A 933 9.77 -19.21 13.25
CA VAL A 933 9.80 -19.87 11.94
C VAL A 933 11.17 -19.62 11.32
N GLY A 934 11.97 -20.67 11.09
CA GLY A 934 13.33 -20.53 10.60
C GLY A 934 14.08 -21.87 10.51
N ASP A 935 15.41 -21.84 10.44
CA ASP A 935 16.25 -23.04 10.31
C ASP A 935 16.42 -23.72 11.68
N ALA A 936 15.63 -24.76 11.94
CA ALA A 936 15.63 -25.52 13.19
C ALA A 936 17.00 -26.14 13.50
N LYS A 937 17.69 -26.61 12.49
CA LYS A 937 18.99 -27.28 12.63
C LYS A 937 20.03 -26.40 13.34
N THR A 938 19.96 -25.10 13.15
CA THR A 938 20.95 -24.15 13.68
C THR A 938 20.44 -23.33 14.84
N GLN A 939 19.11 -23.13 15.00
CA GLN A 939 18.56 -22.15 15.93
C GLN A 939 17.68 -22.76 17.04
N MET A 940 16.99 -23.87 16.80
CA MET A 940 15.98 -24.39 17.72
C MET A 940 16.54 -24.68 19.12
N ASP A 941 17.63 -25.43 19.24
CA ASP A 941 18.21 -25.82 20.53
C ASP A 941 18.64 -24.62 21.38
N ARG A 942 19.02 -23.51 20.76
CA ARG A 942 19.45 -22.30 21.45
C ARG A 942 18.32 -21.63 22.23
N LEU A 943 17.08 -21.79 21.79
CA LEU A 943 15.91 -21.16 22.37
C LEU A 943 15.51 -21.74 23.74
N GLU A 944 16.01 -22.95 24.13
CA GLU A 944 15.87 -23.48 25.48
C GLU A 944 16.42 -22.49 26.53
N GLN A 945 17.41 -21.68 26.15
CA GLN A 945 18.04 -20.67 27.02
C GLN A 945 17.08 -19.50 27.39
N LEU A 946 15.93 -19.37 26.71
CA LEU A 946 14.87 -18.44 27.13
C LEU A 946 14.24 -18.79 28.48
N GLY A 947 14.40 -20.06 28.91
CA GLY A 947 13.91 -20.54 30.20
C GLY A 947 12.43 -20.96 30.21
N PHE A 948 11.83 -21.13 29.03
CA PHE A 948 10.45 -21.61 28.86
C PHE A 948 10.34 -23.12 28.62
N GLY A 949 11.45 -23.86 28.77
CA GLY A 949 11.55 -25.30 28.50
C GLY A 949 12.11 -25.62 27.12
N GLU A 950 12.09 -26.89 26.76
CA GLU A 950 12.54 -27.38 25.46
C GLU A 950 11.58 -26.89 24.35
N PRO A 951 12.09 -26.29 23.27
CA PRO A 951 11.24 -25.85 22.17
C PRO A 951 10.49 -27.00 21.48
N VAL A 952 9.25 -26.76 21.13
CA VAL A 952 8.37 -27.74 20.48
C VAL A 952 8.43 -27.55 18.96
N LEU A 953 8.87 -28.59 18.21
CA LEU A 953 8.83 -28.56 16.76
C LEU A 953 7.40 -28.80 16.27
N VAL A 954 6.82 -27.83 15.54
CA VAL A 954 5.39 -27.86 15.17
C VAL A 954 5.10 -28.36 13.75
N ASN A 955 6.11 -28.57 12.89
CA ASN A 955 5.90 -29.11 11.55
C ASN A 955 5.18 -30.46 11.53
N GLU A 956 5.29 -31.26 12.62
CA GLU A 956 4.62 -32.55 12.73
C GLU A 956 3.19 -32.44 13.28
N TYR A 957 2.90 -31.36 14.03
CA TYR A 957 1.57 -31.12 14.61
C TYR A 957 0.57 -30.62 13.57
N PHE A 958 1.03 -29.81 12.62
CA PHE A 958 0.20 -29.15 11.61
C PHE A 958 0.48 -29.68 10.19
N LYS A 959 0.69 -30.96 10.05
CA LYS A 959 0.72 -31.57 8.72
C LYS A 959 -0.62 -31.29 8.06
N GLU A 960 -0.63 -30.43 7.08
CA GLU A 960 -1.75 -30.33 6.14
C GLU A 960 -1.99 -31.74 5.60
N GLY A 961 -3.24 -32.18 5.70
CA GLY A 961 -3.63 -33.56 5.57
C GLY A 961 -2.97 -34.30 4.41
N GLU A 962 -2.36 -35.44 4.73
CA GLU A 962 -2.17 -36.52 3.77
C GLU A 962 -3.51 -37.06 3.29
#